data_d08b1e39f4e1bf5461910a6b617bc992
#
_entry.id   d08b1e39f4e1bf5461910a6b617bc992
#
_cell.length_a   1.000
_cell.length_b   1.000
_cell.length_c   1.000
_cell.angle_alpha   90.00
_cell.angle_beta   90.00
_cell.angle_gamma   90.00
#
_symmetry.space_group_name_H-M   'P 1'
#
loop_
_entity.id
_entity.type
_entity.pdbx_description
1 polymer ?
#
loop_
_entity_poly.entity_id
_entity_poly.type
_entity_poly.pdbx_seq_one_letter_code
_entity_poly.pdbx_strand_id
1 'polypeptide(L)'
;MGRHSAPDPDDFLDEPSPDHPVDERDDAYAFDAQGAPDEGYYPDERRYPDADFVADDDYTPEEFAPGEDLVDEDPDDYPEFPSRRPAPSGSQESPASAPSLRARRLDWRGGHRSEGGRRGVSIGVIVALVAVVVVVGSVILWRFFGDALSKRSHTAAGRCVGGQEQVPVVADPSIADAIGQFAESFNKSAGPIGDHCMVVSVKPAGSDAVLNGFIGKWPAELGGQPALWIPGSSVSAARLAGATAQKTITESHSLASSPVVLAVRPELLPALSGQNWAALPGLQTNPNALAGLNLPAWGSLRLALPMTGNGDAAFLAGEAVAAASVPPGAPVTQGTGAVRTLLSAQPKLADNSLTEAMNTLLKPGDPASAPVHAVVTTEQQLFQRGQSLPDTKGALASWLPPGAAAVADYPTVLLSGSWLTREQASAASEFSRFMHKSDQLAKLAKAGFRVNGVKPPSSPVTTFPALPSTLSVGDDAMRATLAEAMASPSTGQATTIMLDQSMPGQEGGKSRLANVIGALQDKIKALPASAVVGLWTFDGHEGRSEVTSGPLADPVNGQPRSAALSAALDKQYSSSGGAVSFTTLRMIYQDMQSNYHAGQTNSILVITAGPHTDQTLDGPGLQDFIRKSADPAKPIAVNVIDFGADPDRTTWEAVAQLSGGGYQNLATSASPDLATAVNAFLS
;
A
#
# COMPACT_ATOMS: atom_id res chain seq x y z
N MET A 1 38.33 40.79 44.69
CA MET A 1 38.65 41.92 43.80
C MET A 1 38.02 41.59 42.46
N GLY A 2 37.02 42.19 42.02
CA GLY A 2 36.16 43.33 41.93
C GLY A 2 35.17 42.91 40.85
N ARG A 3 33.91 42.76 41.07
CA ARG A 3 32.74 43.66 41.05
C ARG A 3 32.70 44.62 39.85
N HIS A 4 31.68 44.47 38.98
CA HIS A 4 30.72 45.48 38.52
C HIS A 4 29.77 44.74 37.58
N SER A 5 28.48 44.53 37.84
CA SER A 5 27.32 45.41 38.01
C SER A 5 26.69 45.78 36.68
N ALA A 6 25.44 45.34 36.50
CA ALA A 6 24.45 45.76 35.52
C ALA A 6 24.06 47.25 35.69
N PRO A 7 23.32 47.82 34.72
CA PRO A 7 22.00 48.31 35.04
C PRO A 7 20.92 48.09 33.95
N ASP A 8 19.71 47.80 34.38
CA ASP A 8 18.41 48.21 33.93
C ASP A 8 18.06 49.58 34.54
N PRO A 9 16.94 50.24 34.27
CA PRO A 9 15.88 50.20 33.26
C PRO A 9 15.40 51.61 32.78
N ASP A 10 14.32 51.60 31.98
CA ASP A 10 13.24 52.62 31.81
C ASP A 10 13.47 53.94 31.07
N ASP A 11 12.41 54.25 30.34
CA ASP A 11 11.80 55.53 29.92
C ASP A 11 12.08 56.01 28.47
N PHE A 12 11.05 56.11 27.65
CA PHE A 12 10.20 57.27 27.43
C PHE A 12 9.19 57.06 26.29
N LEU A 13 7.96 57.38 26.62
CA LEU A 13 6.82 57.77 25.83
C LEU A 13 7.12 58.79 24.68
N ASP A 14 6.42 58.70 23.53
CA ASP A 14 5.52 59.76 23.04
C ASP A 14 4.93 59.43 21.66
N GLU A 15 3.60 59.44 21.59
CA GLU A 15 2.79 59.75 20.40
C GLU A 15 2.83 61.26 20.10
N PRO A 16 2.44 61.79 18.90
CA PRO A 16 1.05 61.78 18.43
C PRO A 16 0.79 61.73 16.90
N SER A 17 -0.39 61.35 16.51
CA SER A 17 -1.11 61.73 15.27
C SER A 17 -1.36 63.26 15.16
N PRO A 18 -1.73 63.93 14.02
CA PRO A 18 -2.92 63.60 13.22
C PRO A 18 -2.86 63.97 11.73
N ASP A 19 -3.88 63.67 10.96
CA ASP A 19 -4.73 64.44 10.07
C ASP A 19 -5.07 63.80 8.71
N HIS A 20 -6.40 63.73 8.52
CA HIS A 20 -7.15 63.45 7.30
C HIS A 20 -7.00 64.56 6.23
N PRO A 21 -7.47 64.41 4.93
CA PRO A 21 -8.92 64.47 4.68
C PRO A 21 -9.47 63.52 3.60
N VAL A 22 -10.74 63.26 3.80
CA VAL A 22 -11.90 62.88 3.01
C VAL A 22 -11.92 63.40 1.57
N ASP A 23 -12.32 62.57 0.61
CA ASP A 23 -13.20 63.04 -0.49
C ASP A 23 -14.23 61.93 -0.85
N GLU A 24 -15.45 62.35 -0.76
CA GLU A 24 -16.71 61.70 -1.15
C GLU A 24 -16.85 61.66 -2.67
N ARG A 25 -17.48 60.65 -3.21
CA ARG A 25 -18.55 60.77 -4.21
C ARG A 25 -19.38 59.49 -4.31
N ASP A 26 -20.63 59.71 -3.95
CA ASP A 26 -21.87 59.00 -4.24
C ASP A 26 -21.94 58.35 -5.63
N ASP A 27 -22.60 57.22 -5.71
CA ASP A 27 -23.83 57.05 -6.48
C ASP A 27 -24.60 55.79 -6.05
N ALA A 28 -25.77 56.06 -5.53
CA ALA A 28 -26.83 55.14 -5.18
C ALA A 28 -27.64 54.73 -6.43
N TYR A 29 -28.01 53.46 -6.54
CA TYR A 29 -29.28 53.06 -7.16
C TYR A 29 -29.94 51.94 -6.35
N ALA A 30 -30.98 52.32 -5.65
CA ALA A 30 -32.04 51.48 -5.17
C ALA A 30 -33.05 51.22 -6.30
N PHE A 31 -33.57 50.02 -6.43
CA PHE A 31 -34.88 49.77 -7.00
C PHE A 31 -35.62 48.65 -6.24
N ASP A 32 -36.86 48.99 -6.04
CA ASP A 32 -37.90 48.48 -5.18
C ASP A 32 -38.46 47.11 -5.62
N ALA A 33 -39.15 46.50 -4.68
CA ALA A 33 -39.97 45.31 -4.82
C ALA A 33 -41.24 45.58 -5.60
N GLN A 34 -41.75 44.57 -6.33
CA GLN A 34 -43.15 44.08 -6.35
C GLN A 34 -43.46 43.24 -7.60
N GLY A 35 -44.19 42.16 -7.37
CA GLY A 35 -45.07 41.56 -8.39
C GLY A 35 -44.81 40.12 -8.81
N ALA A 36 -45.43 39.14 -8.17
CA ALA A 36 -45.93 37.93 -8.83
C ALA A 36 -47.31 38.31 -9.48
N PRO A 37 -47.90 37.55 -10.42
CA PRO A 37 -47.92 36.07 -10.53
C PRO A 37 -47.92 35.47 -11.98
N ASP A 38 -47.98 34.15 -12.01
CA ASP A 38 -48.73 33.26 -12.92
C ASP A 38 -48.04 32.60 -14.13
N GLU A 39 -48.25 31.28 -14.07
CA GLU A 39 -48.63 30.32 -15.09
C GLU A 39 -47.58 29.80 -16.13
N GLY A 40 -47.28 28.51 -15.90
CA GLY A 40 -47.58 27.49 -16.89
C GLY A 40 -46.62 27.29 -18.05
N TYR A 41 -45.88 26.21 -17.99
CA TYR A 41 -45.78 25.29 -19.14
C TYR A 41 -45.00 24.02 -18.74
N TYR A 42 -45.71 22.87 -18.68
CA TYR A 42 -45.12 21.53 -18.89
C TYR A 42 -45.12 21.19 -20.37
N PRO A 43 -44.11 20.48 -20.88
CA PRO A 43 -44.39 19.43 -21.84
C PRO A 43 -43.75 18.09 -21.44
N ASP A 44 -44.61 17.14 -21.33
CA ASP A 44 -44.70 15.93 -22.18
C ASP A 44 -43.90 14.70 -21.69
N GLU A 45 -44.73 13.81 -21.20
CA GLU A 45 -44.48 12.38 -20.95
C GLU A 45 -44.01 11.67 -22.25
N ARG A 46 -42.96 10.87 -22.14
CA ARG A 46 -42.75 9.72 -23.06
C ARG A 46 -43.01 8.43 -22.31
N ARG A 47 -44.13 7.84 -22.64
CA ARG A 47 -44.56 6.49 -22.36
C ARG A 47 -43.48 5.48 -22.85
N TYR A 48 -43.17 4.51 -22.00
CA TYR A 48 -42.71 3.20 -22.40
C TYR A 48 -43.87 2.22 -22.35
N PRO A 49 -43.97 1.27 -23.30
CA PRO A 49 -45.06 0.33 -23.37
C PRO A 49 -44.89 -0.84 -22.38
N ASP A 50 -46.03 -1.21 -21.80
CA ASP A 50 -46.22 -2.41 -20.99
C ASP A 50 -45.85 -3.68 -21.78
N ALA A 51 -45.09 -4.57 -21.17
CA ALA A 51 -44.97 -5.94 -21.58
C ALA A 51 -45.59 -6.85 -20.52
N ASP A 52 -46.72 -7.42 -20.88
CA ASP A 52 -47.45 -8.43 -20.16
C ASP A 52 -46.55 -9.62 -19.79
N PHE A 53 -46.47 -9.96 -18.53
CA PHE A 53 -46.05 -11.28 -18.09
C PHE A 53 -47.22 -12.01 -17.44
N VAL A 54 -47.64 -13.03 -18.11
CA VAL A 54 -48.63 -14.05 -17.70
C VAL A 54 -48.05 -14.84 -16.53
N ALA A 55 -48.79 -14.92 -15.46
CA ALA A 55 -48.55 -15.86 -14.36
C ALA A 55 -48.97 -17.27 -14.77
N ASP A 56 -48.07 -18.24 -14.60
CA ASP A 56 -48.42 -19.65 -14.52
C ASP A 56 -48.11 -20.14 -13.09
N ASP A 57 -49.19 -20.43 -12.38
CA ASP A 57 -49.23 -21.22 -11.15
C ASP A 57 -48.93 -22.69 -11.49
N ASP A 58 -48.10 -23.33 -10.66
CA ASP A 58 -48.15 -24.69 -10.19
C ASP A 58 -46.76 -25.28 -9.93
N TYR A 59 -46.31 -25.25 -8.71
CA TYR A 59 -45.47 -26.35 -8.19
C TYR A 59 -45.62 -26.49 -6.69
N THR A 60 -46.27 -27.60 -6.28
CA THR A 60 -46.38 -28.10 -4.91
C THR A 60 -45.08 -28.78 -4.47
N PRO A 61 -44.66 -28.69 -3.21
CA PRO A 61 -43.48 -29.39 -2.71
C PRO A 61 -43.87 -30.80 -2.21
N GLU A 62 -43.15 -31.82 -2.66
CA GLU A 62 -43.16 -33.14 -2.07
C GLU A 62 -42.11 -33.29 -0.95
N GLU A 63 -42.61 -33.76 0.15
CA GLU A 63 -42.02 -34.18 1.41
C GLU A 63 -41.19 -35.46 1.21
N PHE A 64 -39.94 -35.52 1.67
CA PHE A 64 -39.24 -36.77 1.93
C PHE A 64 -38.49 -36.71 3.26
N ALA A 65 -38.89 -37.64 4.13
CA ALA A 65 -38.30 -37.96 5.42
C ALA A 65 -37.17 -39.04 5.29
N PRO A 66 -36.37 -39.26 6.36
CA PRO A 66 -35.01 -39.78 6.28
C PRO A 66 -34.91 -41.30 6.37
N GLY A 67 -33.83 -41.85 5.82
CA GLY A 67 -33.47 -43.29 5.99
C GLY A 67 -31.96 -43.47 5.89
N GLU A 68 -31.46 -44.14 6.91
CA GLU A 68 -30.12 -44.60 7.27
C GLU A 68 -29.43 -45.40 6.15
N ASP A 69 -28.12 -45.35 6.01
CA ASP A 69 -27.11 -46.32 6.41
C ASP A 69 -25.79 -46.13 5.67
N LEU A 70 -24.74 -46.30 6.44
CA LEU A 70 -23.34 -46.36 6.15
C LEU A 70 -22.94 -47.40 5.08
N VAL A 71 -22.05 -47.06 4.15
CA VAL A 71 -20.94 -47.95 3.71
C VAL A 71 -19.76 -47.10 3.24
N ASP A 72 -18.59 -47.40 3.77
CA ASP A 72 -17.26 -47.00 3.34
C ASP A 72 -16.98 -47.39 1.88
N GLU A 73 -16.41 -46.52 1.05
CA GLU A 73 -15.52 -46.90 -0.05
C GLU A 73 -14.52 -45.80 -0.38
N ASP A 74 -13.30 -46.26 -0.57
CA ASP A 74 -12.00 -45.60 -0.78
C ASP A 74 -11.94 -44.68 -2.04
N PRO A 75 -11.03 -43.70 -2.06
CA PRO A 75 -10.88 -42.77 -3.17
C PRO A 75 -9.77 -43.20 -4.12
N ASP A 76 -10.10 -43.64 -5.33
CA ASP A 76 -9.21 -43.69 -6.48
C ASP A 76 -10.02 -43.80 -7.79
N ASP A 77 -10.25 -42.69 -8.47
CA ASP A 77 -10.37 -42.67 -9.94
C ASP A 77 -10.47 -41.22 -10.46
N TYR A 78 -9.37 -40.68 -10.95
CA TYR A 78 -9.34 -39.56 -11.88
C TYR A 78 -8.59 -39.97 -13.15
N PRO A 79 -9.13 -39.76 -14.36
CA PRO A 79 -8.48 -40.15 -15.60
C PRO A 79 -7.31 -39.23 -15.94
N GLU A 80 -6.15 -39.84 -16.15
CA GLU A 80 -4.91 -39.24 -16.65
C GLU A 80 -5.03 -38.73 -18.08
N PHE A 81 -4.54 -37.51 -18.31
CA PHE A 81 -4.17 -37.01 -19.65
C PHE A 81 -2.69 -37.36 -19.93
N PRO A 82 -2.33 -37.81 -21.14
CA PRO A 82 -1.02 -38.35 -21.41
C PRO A 82 0.04 -37.25 -21.57
N SER A 83 1.04 -37.31 -20.71
CA SER A 83 2.30 -36.57 -20.82
C SER A 83 3.23 -37.17 -21.89
N ARG A 84 3.70 -36.36 -22.81
CA ARG A 84 4.78 -36.71 -23.74
C ARG A 84 6.14 -36.65 -23.04
N ARG A 85 6.84 -37.77 -22.98
CA ARG A 85 8.27 -37.86 -22.66
C ARG A 85 9.10 -37.87 -23.94
N PRO A 86 10.34 -37.36 -23.90
CA PRO A 86 11.25 -37.33 -25.04
C PRO A 86 12.02 -38.66 -25.18
N ALA A 87 12.32 -39.01 -26.44
CA ALA A 87 13.08 -40.20 -26.84
C ALA A 87 14.60 -39.92 -26.89
N PRO A 88 15.44 -40.92 -26.72
CA PRO A 88 16.90 -40.82 -26.84
C PRO A 88 17.41 -41.07 -28.27
N SER A 89 18.57 -40.46 -28.54
CA SER A 89 19.40 -40.57 -29.72
C SER A 89 19.91 -41.98 -30.03
N GLY A 90 19.93 -42.35 -31.31
CA GLY A 90 20.65 -43.50 -31.80
C GLY A 90 20.72 -43.50 -33.34
N SER A 91 21.92 -43.60 -33.86
CA SER A 91 22.47 -43.46 -35.17
C SER A 91 22.09 -44.54 -36.17
N GLN A 92 22.19 -44.16 -37.44
CA GLN A 92 22.69 -44.90 -38.63
C GLN A 92 21.71 -45.51 -39.63
N GLU A 93 22.02 -45.17 -40.89
CA GLU A 93 21.94 -45.85 -42.19
C GLU A 93 20.70 -45.68 -43.09
N SER A 94 21.00 -45.04 -44.24
CA SER A 94 20.25 -45.08 -45.50
C SER A 94 20.25 -46.50 -46.10
N PRO A 95 19.44 -46.92 -47.13
CA PRO A 95 19.05 -46.12 -48.27
C PRO A 95 17.63 -46.40 -48.88
N ALA A 96 17.26 -45.52 -49.82
CA ALA A 96 16.45 -45.73 -51.02
C ALA A 96 14.99 -46.20 -50.96
N SER A 97 14.10 -45.39 -51.46
CA SER A 97 13.29 -45.65 -52.67
C SER A 97 12.15 -44.65 -52.81
N ALA A 98 12.05 -44.07 -53.98
CA ALA A 98 10.93 -43.25 -54.45
C ALA A 98 9.70 -44.10 -54.81
N PRO A 99 8.52 -43.49 -54.86
CA PRO A 99 7.58 -43.84 -55.92
C PRO A 99 7.07 -42.61 -56.71
N SER A 100 7.35 -42.70 -57.93
CA SER A 100 6.58 -42.45 -59.18
C SER A 100 5.24 -41.73 -59.04
N LEU A 101 5.13 -40.62 -59.71
CA LEU A 101 3.87 -40.09 -60.25
C LEU A 101 3.83 -40.23 -61.77
N ARG A 102 2.76 -40.88 -62.24
CA ARG A 102 2.41 -41.18 -63.60
C ARG A 102 2.32 -39.91 -64.44
N ALA A 103 3.08 -39.89 -65.54
CA ALA A 103 2.88 -39.00 -66.67
C ALA A 103 1.97 -39.71 -67.72
N ARG A 104 0.97 -38.99 -68.16
CA ARG A 104 0.15 -39.34 -69.30
C ARG A 104 0.95 -39.16 -70.65
N ARG A 105 1.01 -40.23 -71.40
CA ARG A 105 1.49 -40.25 -72.77
C ARG A 105 0.56 -39.42 -73.70
N LEU A 106 1.18 -38.67 -74.55
CA LEU A 106 0.65 -38.35 -75.89
C LEU A 106 1.70 -38.74 -76.89
N ASP A 107 1.35 -39.80 -77.64
CA ASP A 107 2.04 -40.24 -78.84
C ASP A 107 1.93 -39.20 -79.94
N TRP A 108 3.02 -38.96 -80.64
CA TRP A 108 2.98 -38.56 -82.01
C TRP A 108 4.18 -39.19 -82.79
N ARG A 109 3.79 -39.99 -83.79
CA ARG A 109 4.65 -40.71 -84.76
C ARG A 109 5.05 -39.82 -85.92
N GLY A 110 6.19 -40.10 -86.51
CA GLY A 110 6.57 -39.83 -87.86
C GLY A 110 7.81 -38.98 -88.00
N GLY A 111 8.96 -39.44 -88.42
CA GLY A 111 9.31 -40.14 -89.57
C GLY A 111 10.48 -39.41 -90.24
N HIS A 112 11.59 -40.15 -90.48
CA HIS A 112 12.64 -40.07 -91.51
C HIS A 112 13.76 -38.98 -91.49
N ARG A 113 15.01 -39.54 -91.32
CA ARG A 113 16.28 -39.37 -92.09
C ARG A 113 16.69 -37.96 -92.54
N SER A 114 17.86 -37.52 -92.24
CA SER A 114 19.18 -37.85 -92.79
C SER A 114 20.24 -36.81 -92.35
N GLU A 115 21.39 -37.29 -91.99
CA GLU A 115 22.77 -36.82 -92.27
C GLU A 115 23.07 -35.31 -92.32
N GLY A 116 24.07 -34.93 -91.60
CA GLY A 116 24.95 -33.79 -91.93
C GLY A 116 25.40 -32.96 -90.75
N GLY A 117 26.59 -33.22 -90.26
CA GLY A 117 27.23 -32.60 -89.20
C GLY A 117 27.36 -31.08 -89.29
N ARG A 118 27.19 -30.49 -88.15
CA ARG A 118 27.98 -29.35 -87.62
C ARG A 118 27.55 -29.15 -86.17
N ARG A 119 28.55 -29.20 -85.23
CA ARG A 119 28.34 -28.91 -83.83
C ARG A 119 27.99 -27.43 -83.69
N GLY A 120 26.72 -27.13 -83.80
CA GLY A 120 26.20 -25.86 -83.39
C GLY A 120 25.54 -26.04 -82.01
N VAL A 121 26.04 -25.36 -81.01
CA VAL A 121 25.37 -25.26 -79.68
C VAL A 121 23.96 -24.72 -79.88
N SER A 122 22.92 -25.49 -79.54
CA SER A 122 21.54 -25.12 -79.77
C SER A 122 21.25 -23.79 -79.09
N ILE A 123 20.56 -22.89 -79.82
CA ILE A 123 20.11 -21.59 -79.30
C ILE A 123 19.42 -21.76 -77.91
N GLY A 124 18.74 -22.89 -77.69
CA GLY A 124 18.12 -23.23 -76.41
C GLY A 124 19.11 -23.40 -75.24
N VAL A 125 20.31 -23.92 -75.53
CA VAL A 125 21.37 -24.08 -74.52
C VAL A 125 21.95 -22.69 -74.20
N ILE A 126 22.10 -21.81 -75.19
CA ILE A 126 22.58 -20.45 -74.98
C ILE A 126 21.57 -19.65 -74.20
N VAL A 127 20.28 -19.76 -74.47
CA VAL A 127 19.18 -19.09 -73.77
C VAL A 127 19.06 -19.62 -72.34
N ALA A 128 19.20 -20.95 -72.15
CA ALA A 128 19.20 -21.55 -70.80
C ALA A 128 20.39 -21.09 -70.00
N LEU A 129 21.62 -20.98 -70.56
CA LEU A 129 22.81 -20.48 -69.89
C LEU A 129 22.70 -18.97 -69.54
N VAL A 130 22.15 -18.16 -70.47
CA VAL A 130 21.88 -16.75 -70.20
C VAL A 130 20.82 -16.57 -69.09
N ALA A 131 19.74 -17.39 -69.12
CA ALA A 131 18.73 -17.38 -68.10
C ALA A 131 19.33 -17.76 -66.70
N VAL A 132 20.19 -18.77 -66.63
CA VAL A 132 20.91 -19.16 -65.38
C VAL A 132 21.83 -18.03 -64.93
N VAL A 133 22.60 -17.40 -65.81
CA VAL A 133 23.49 -16.28 -65.49
C VAL A 133 22.69 -15.07 -65.00
N VAL A 134 21.53 -14.77 -65.61
CA VAL A 134 20.64 -13.70 -65.16
C VAL A 134 20.03 -13.99 -63.80
N VAL A 135 19.57 -15.23 -63.54
CA VAL A 135 19.03 -15.66 -62.26
C VAL A 135 20.11 -15.63 -61.16
N VAL A 136 21.28 -16.20 -61.44
CA VAL A 136 22.41 -16.18 -60.50
C VAL A 136 22.91 -14.75 -60.27
N GLY A 137 23.01 -13.95 -61.33
CA GLY A 137 23.37 -12.55 -61.25
C GLY A 137 22.33 -11.71 -60.44
N SER A 138 21.05 -11.99 -60.64
CA SER A 138 19.96 -11.38 -59.90
C SER A 138 19.97 -11.77 -58.39
N VAL A 139 20.22 -13.05 -58.10
CA VAL A 139 20.34 -13.54 -56.72
C VAL A 139 21.56 -12.95 -56.02
N ILE A 140 22.71 -12.86 -56.72
CA ILE A 140 23.93 -12.25 -56.22
C ILE A 140 23.72 -10.73 -56.02
N LEU A 141 23.13 -10.05 -56.97
CA LEU A 141 22.78 -8.64 -56.85
C LEU A 141 21.78 -8.39 -55.70
N TRP A 142 20.78 -9.24 -55.57
CA TRP A 142 19.80 -9.12 -54.49
C TRP A 142 20.41 -9.37 -53.12
N ARG A 143 21.31 -10.34 -52.96
CA ARG A 143 22.08 -10.53 -51.76
C ARG A 143 23.02 -9.36 -51.49
N PHE A 144 23.78 -8.88 -52.47
CA PHE A 144 24.69 -7.75 -52.25
C PHE A 144 23.96 -6.43 -52.02
N PHE A 145 22.86 -6.16 -52.70
CA PHE A 145 22.04 -4.97 -52.46
C PHE A 145 21.24 -5.11 -51.15
N GLY A 146 20.70 -6.28 -50.84
CA GLY A 146 20.05 -6.58 -49.56
C GLY A 146 20.98 -6.36 -48.38
N ASP A 147 22.19 -6.94 -48.44
CA ASP A 147 23.20 -6.77 -47.38
C ASP A 147 23.77 -5.34 -47.33
N ALA A 148 23.92 -4.66 -48.43
CA ALA A 148 24.36 -3.27 -48.48
C ALA A 148 23.29 -2.28 -48.02
N LEU A 149 22.01 -2.56 -48.33
CA LEU A 149 20.87 -1.78 -47.81
C LEU A 149 20.63 -2.06 -46.31
N SER A 150 20.71 -3.31 -45.87
CA SER A 150 20.58 -3.64 -44.44
C SER A 150 21.74 -3.06 -43.64
N LYS A 151 22.99 -3.14 -44.12
CA LYS A 151 24.15 -2.49 -43.46
C LYS A 151 24.02 -0.96 -43.47
N ARG A 152 23.49 -0.35 -44.51
CA ARG A 152 23.23 1.10 -44.55
C ARG A 152 22.06 1.51 -43.66
N SER A 153 21.01 0.72 -43.60
CA SER A 153 19.91 0.97 -42.65
C SER A 153 20.33 0.75 -41.19
N HIS A 154 21.14 -0.28 -40.92
CA HIS A 154 21.72 -0.44 -39.56
C HIS A 154 22.75 0.63 -39.25
N THR A 155 23.54 1.13 -40.20
CA THR A 155 24.47 2.24 -39.99
C THR A 155 23.78 3.60 -39.90
N ALA A 156 22.67 3.80 -40.59
CA ALA A 156 21.84 4.99 -40.47
C ALA A 156 20.99 4.97 -39.19
N ALA A 157 20.44 3.82 -38.82
CA ALA A 157 19.76 3.60 -37.54
C ALA A 157 20.72 3.69 -36.34
N GLY A 158 22.01 3.44 -36.53
CA GLY A 158 23.05 3.62 -35.52
C GLY A 158 23.55 5.08 -35.34
N ARG A 159 23.01 6.03 -36.10
CA ARG A 159 23.33 7.45 -35.94
C ARG A 159 22.21 8.12 -35.18
N CYS A 160 22.51 8.64 -34.01
CA CYS A 160 21.62 9.46 -33.20
C CYS A 160 21.38 10.82 -33.89
N VAL A 161 20.59 10.83 -34.98
CA VAL A 161 20.34 12.02 -35.78
C VAL A 161 19.58 13.07 -34.97
N GLY A 162 18.72 12.63 -34.04
CA GLY A 162 18.02 13.46 -33.06
C GLY A 162 18.85 13.85 -31.85
N GLY A 163 20.12 13.37 -31.76
CA GLY A 163 21.02 13.69 -30.63
C GLY A 163 20.94 12.70 -29.48
N GLN A 164 21.41 13.13 -28.30
CA GLN A 164 21.32 12.35 -27.05
C GLN A 164 20.19 12.87 -26.19
N GLU A 165 19.41 11.96 -25.60
CA GLU A 165 18.34 12.25 -24.67
C GLU A 165 18.55 11.49 -23.36
N GLN A 166 18.34 12.19 -22.21
CA GLN A 166 18.48 11.60 -20.89
C GLN A 166 17.23 10.83 -20.51
N VAL A 167 17.41 9.63 -19.95
CA VAL A 167 16.37 8.81 -19.34
C VAL A 167 16.57 8.84 -17.83
N PRO A 168 15.82 9.68 -17.09
CA PRO A 168 15.97 9.76 -15.66
C PRO A 168 15.45 8.49 -14.99
N VAL A 169 16.26 7.92 -14.10
CA VAL A 169 15.91 6.78 -13.26
C VAL A 169 16.20 7.16 -11.81
N VAL A 170 15.25 6.88 -10.93
CA VAL A 170 15.45 7.04 -9.49
C VAL A 170 15.40 5.67 -8.84
N ALA A 171 16.36 5.40 -7.94
CA ALA A 171 16.46 4.11 -7.25
C ALA A 171 16.65 4.32 -5.75
N ASP A 172 16.11 3.37 -4.96
CA ASP A 172 16.37 3.28 -3.53
C ASP A 172 17.88 3.26 -3.26
N PRO A 173 18.38 4.02 -2.25
CA PRO A 173 19.81 4.11 -1.97
C PRO A 173 20.50 2.76 -1.76
N SER A 174 19.80 1.74 -1.27
CA SER A 174 20.38 0.41 -1.01
C SER A 174 20.70 -0.37 -2.28
N ILE A 175 20.08 -0.05 -3.42
CA ILE A 175 20.26 -0.73 -4.71
C ILE A 175 20.87 0.21 -5.79
N ALA A 176 20.86 1.52 -5.56
CA ALA A 176 21.20 2.54 -6.55
C ALA A 176 22.59 2.34 -7.19
N ASP A 177 23.61 1.95 -6.42
CA ASP A 177 24.95 1.71 -6.95
C ASP A 177 24.98 0.56 -7.97
N ALA A 178 24.25 -0.52 -7.71
CA ALA A 178 24.14 -1.63 -8.65
C ALA A 178 23.39 -1.20 -9.93
N ILE A 179 22.31 -0.44 -9.77
CA ILE A 179 21.53 0.09 -10.91
C ILE A 179 22.36 1.06 -11.74
N GLY A 180 23.19 1.90 -11.09
CA GLY A 180 24.16 2.79 -11.78
C GLY A 180 25.14 2.02 -12.66
N GLN A 181 25.71 0.91 -12.16
CA GLN A 181 26.58 0.04 -12.94
C GLN A 181 25.84 -0.65 -14.11
N PHE A 182 24.55 -0.97 -13.91
CA PHE A 182 23.72 -1.50 -15.00
C PHE A 182 23.44 -0.44 -16.06
N ALA A 183 23.18 0.80 -15.66
CA ALA A 183 22.98 1.92 -16.57
C ALA A 183 24.24 2.19 -17.40
N GLU A 184 25.45 2.19 -16.80
CA GLU A 184 26.69 2.31 -17.51
C GLU A 184 26.89 1.19 -18.56
N SER A 185 26.54 -0.05 -18.19
CA SER A 185 26.64 -1.20 -19.09
C SER A 185 25.62 -1.13 -20.22
N PHE A 186 24.39 -0.72 -19.91
CA PHE A 186 23.31 -0.50 -20.85
C PHE A 186 23.68 0.60 -21.86
N ASN A 187 24.11 1.78 -21.40
CA ASN A 187 24.47 2.91 -22.22
C ASN A 187 25.60 2.62 -23.22
N LYS A 188 26.48 1.65 -22.91
CA LYS A 188 27.57 1.20 -23.83
C LYS A 188 27.06 0.28 -24.92
N SER A 189 25.94 -0.42 -24.70
CA SER A 189 25.46 -1.52 -25.57
C SER A 189 24.10 -1.23 -26.21
N ALA A 190 23.34 -0.26 -25.70
CA ALA A 190 22.03 0.08 -26.21
C ALA A 190 22.13 0.73 -27.60
N GLY A 191 21.25 0.30 -28.51
CA GLY A 191 21.05 0.98 -29.78
C GLY A 191 20.21 2.26 -29.62
N PRO A 192 20.12 3.09 -30.67
CA PRO A 192 19.22 4.24 -30.66
C PRO A 192 17.76 3.78 -30.62
N ILE A 193 16.93 4.56 -29.95
CA ILE A 193 15.47 4.40 -29.91
C ILE A 193 14.87 5.55 -30.72
N GLY A 194 14.13 5.19 -31.78
CA GLY A 194 13.79 6.19 -32.80
C GLY A 194 15.05 6.74 -33.48
N ASP A 195 15.24 8.02 -33.44
CA ASP A 195 16.42 8.76 -33.94
C ASP A 195 17.34 9.29 -32.84
N HIS A 196 17.05 8.99 -31.54
CA HIS A 196 17.78 9.44 -30.37
C HIS A 196 18.69 8.36 -29.76
N CYS A 197 19.90 8.74 -29.30
CA CYS A 197 20.69 7.94 -28.38
C CYS A 197 20.23 8.21 -26.96
N MET A 198 19.60 7.21 -26.35
CA MET A 198 19.11 7.32 -25.00
C MET A 198 20.23 7.05 -24.00
N VAL A 199 20.37 7.93 -22.99
CA VAL A 199 21.36 7.81 -21.92
C VAL A 199 20.63 7.68 -20.59
N VAL A 200 20.65 6.49 -20.03
CA VAL A 200 20.09 6.24 -18.69
C VAL A 200 20.98 6.88 -17.63
N SER A 201 20.38 7.71 -16.78
CA SER A 201 21.03 8.32 -15.62
C SER A 201 20.30 7.95 -14.34
N VAL A 202 21.03 7.46 -13.34
CA VAL A 202 20.47 6.95 -12.08
C VAL A 202 20.77 7.93 -10.95
N LYS A 203 19.72 8.27 -10.18
CA LYS A 203 19.81 9.07 -8.95
C LYS A 203 19.34 8.25 -7.76
N PRO A 204 20.13 8.19 -6.66
CA PRO A 204 19.64 7.61 -5.41
C PRO A 204 18.64 8.56 -4.76
N ALA A 205 17.48 8.05 -4.35
CA ALA A 205 16.54 8.78 -3.50
C ALA A 205 15.70 7.82 -2.67
N GLY A 206 15.41 8.20 -1.44
CA GLY A 206 14.44 7.50 -0.61
C GLY A 206 13.02 7.65 -1.16
N SER A 207 12.19 6.64 -0.90
CA SER A 207 10.83 6.55 -1.45
C SER A 207 9.96 7.75 -1.10
N ASP A 208 10.10 8.32 0.10
CA ASP A 208 9.33 9.50 0.51
C ASP A 208 9.67 10.77 -0.29
N ALA A 209 10.95 10.95 -0.64
CA ALA A 209 11.34 12.10 -1.47
C ALA A 209 10.73 12.02 -2.87
N VAL A 210 10.66 10.80 -3.43
CA VAL A 210 10.02 10.54 -4.74
C VAL A 210 8.51 10.77 -4.65
N LEU A 211 7.85 10.18 -3.65
CA LEU A 211 6.42 10.33 -3.42
C LEU A 211 6.03 11.81 -3.27
N ASN A 212 6.72 12.54 -2.39
CA ASN A 212 6.47 13.97 -2.16
C ASN A 212 6.69 14.80 -3.43
N GLY A 213 7.67 14.42 -4.26
CA GLY A 213 7.90 15.05 -5.55
C GLY A 213 6.75 14.88 -6.54
N PHE A 214 6.06 13.73 -6.51
CA PHE A 214 4.89 13.48 -7.35
C PHE A 214 3.61 14.14 -6.84
N ILE A 215 3.43 14.22 -5.51
CA ILE A 215 2.27 14.88 -4.89
C ILE A 215 2.37 16.41 -5.00
N GLY A 216 3.57 16.96 -4.82
CA GLY A 216 3.84 18.39 -4.83
C GLY A 216 4.61 18.86 -6.06
N LYS A 217 5.74 19.51 -5.82
CA LYS A 217 6.65 19.95 -6.86
C LYS A 217 7.89 19.06 -6.89
N TRP A 218 8.24 18.53 -8.07
CA TRP A 218 9.42 17.70 -8.24
C TRP A 218 10.70 18.46 -7.82
N PRO A 219 11.52 17.88 -6.90
CA PRO A 219 12.72 18.51 -6.39
C PRO A 219 13.84 18.56 -7.47
N ALA A 220 14.45 19.72 -7.65
CA ALA A 220 15.49 19.90 -8.67
C ALA A 220 16.76 19.07 -8.39
N GLU A 221 17.05 18.77 -7.12
CA GLU A 221 18.17 17.94 -6.68
C GLU A 221 18.03 16.48 -7.12
N LEU A 222 16.83 16.01 -7.39
CA LEU A 222 16.58 14.67 -7.94
C LEU A 222 16.75 14.62 -9.47
N GLY A 223 17.02 15.77 -10.11
CA GLY A 223 17.18 15.87 -11.56
C GLY A 223 15.84 15.84 -12.29
N GLY A 224 15.79 15.23 -13.48
CA GLY A 224 14.56 15.09 -14.24
C GLY A 224 13.57 14.14 -13.55
N GLN A 225 12.28 14.41 -13.71
CA GLN A 225 11.22 13.54 -13.23
C GLN A 225 11.36 12.15 -13.89
N PRO A 226 11.32 11.03 -13.13
CA PRO A 226 11.81 9.75 -13.62
C PRO A 226 10.86 9.09 -14.64
N ALA A 227 11.48 8.35 -15.58
CA ALA A 227 10.81 7.41 -16.45
C ALA A 227 10.68 6.00 -15.82
N LEU A 228 11.61 5.69 -14.91
CA LEU A 228 11.67 4.43 -14.15
C LEU A 228 12.02 4.74 -12.71
N TRP A 229 11.26 4.15 -11.80
CA TRP A 229 11.52 4.21 -10.36
C TRP A 229 11.74 2.81 -9.79
N ILE A 230 12.74 2.66 -8.93
CA ILE A 230 13.04 1.41 -8.22
C ILE A 230 13.02 1.69 -6.72
N PRO A 231 11.83 1.68 -6.07
CA PRO A 231 11.72 1.81 -4.62
C PRO A 231 12.27 0.58 -3.90
N GLY A 232 12.43 0.68 -2.59
CA GLY A 232 12.82 -0.46 -1.76
C GLY A 232 11.76 -1.56 -1.72
N SER A 233 10.48 -1.20 -1.89
CA SER A 233 9.39 -2.17 -1.95
C SER A 233 8.18 -1.68 -2.74
N SER A 234 7.30 -2.62 -3.09
CA SER A 234 6.00 -2.34 -3.70
C SER A 234 5.04 -1.58 -2.77
N VAL A 235 5.30 -1.50 -1.45
CA VAL A 235 4.55 -0.61 -0.53
C VAL A 235 4.64 0.84 -0.99
N SER A 236 5.85 1.31 -1.33
CA SER A 236 6.04 2.68 -1.80
C SER A 236 5.40 2.93 -3.17
N ALA A 237 5.37 1.93 -4.06
CA ALA A 237 4.62 2.01 -5.31
C ALA A 237 3.10 2.10 -5.06
N ALA A 238 2.57 1.33 -4.10
CA ALA A 238 1.16 1.40 -3.69
C ALA A 238 0.81 2.77 -3.10
N ARG A 239 1.69 3.38 -2.28
CA ARG A 239 1.53 4.74 -1.76
C ARG A 239 1.46 5.77 -2.90
N LEU A 240 2.32 5.66 -3.91
CA LEU A 240 2.27 6.54 -5.07
C LEU A 240 0.97 6.38 -5.85
N ALA A 241 0.53 5.14 -6.10
CA ALA A 241 -0.73 4.86 -6.78
C ALA A 241 -1.94 5.43 -6.03
N GLY A 242 -1.95 5.33 -4.69
CA GLY A 242 -3.01 5.90 -3.84
C GLY A 242 -2.99 7.43 -3.75
N ALA A 243 -1.83 8.05 -3.85
CA ALA A 243 -1.66 9.50 -3.70
C ALA A 243 -1.90 10.29 -5.00
N THR A 244 -1.87 9.64 -6.17
CA THR A 244 -2.02 10.29 -7.48
C THR A 244 -3.37 10.00 -8.10
N ALA A 245 -4.10 11.06 -8.50
CA ALA A 245 -5.42 10.93 -9.15
C ALA A 245 -5.33 10.35 -10.58
N GLN A 246 -4.17 10.41 -11.22
CA GLN A 246 -3.92 9.88 -12.57
C GLN A 246 -3.12 8.58 -12.46
N LYS A 247 -3.34 7.66 -13.41
CA LYS A 247 -2.56 6.44 -13.50
C LYS A 247 -1.11 6.75 -13.89
N THR A 248 -0.28 6.98 -12.89
CA THR A 248 1.14 7.32 -13.03
C THR A 248 2.01 6.08 -13.25
N ILE A 249 1.59 4.92 -12.71
CA ILE A 249 2.28 3.63 -12.86
C ILE A 249 1.67 2.85 -14.00
N THR A 250 2.49 2.42 -14.96
CA THR A 250 2.05 1.59 -16.09
C THR A 250 2.35 0.12 -15.89
N GLU A 251 3.50 -0.19 -15.28
CA GLU A 251 3.98 -1.55 -15.07
C GLU A 251 4.89 -1.60 -13.85
N SER A 252 4.85 -2.70 -13.10
CA SER A 252 5.69 -2.92 -11.93
C SER A 252 6.06 -4.40 -11.82
N HIS A 253 7.37 -4.69 -11.80
CA HIS A 253 7.90 -6.06 -11.68
C HIS A 253 9.04 -6.14 -10.68
N SER A 254 8.99 -7.09 -9.76
CA SER A 254 10.06 -7.34 -8.80
C SER A 254 11.38 -7.69 -9.51
N LEU A 255 12.44 -6.96 -9.18
CA LEU A 255 13.80 -7.16 -9.74
C LEU A 255 14.63 -8.09 -8.85
N ALA A 256 14.56 -7.88 -7.56
CA ALA A 256 15.27 -8.66 -6.55
C ALA A 256 14.52 -8.57 -5.23
N SER A 257 14.84 -9.41 -4.26
CA SER A 257 14.16 -9.38 -2.98
C SER A 257 15.12 -9.41 -1.79
N SER A 258 14.63 -8.95 -0.64
CA SER A 258 15.33 -9.03 0.63
C SER A 258 14.30 -9.08 1.77
N PRO A 259 14.29 -10.11 2.63
CA PRO A 259 13.39 -10.14 3.77
C PRO A 259 13.75 -9.06 4.78
N VAL A 260 12.73 -8.56 5.47
CA VAL A 260 12.90 -7.67 6.62
C VAL A 260 13.34 -8.51 7.81
N VAL A 261 14.39 -8.04 8.46
CA VAL A 261 15.00 -8.66 9.64
C VAL A 261 15.23 -7.62 10.72
N LEU A 262 15.43 -8.06 11.95
CA LEU A 262 15.97 -7.21 12.98
C LEU A 262 17.49 -7.41 13.06
N ALA A 263 18.23 -6.32 12.87
CA ALA A 263 19.65 -6.26 13.23
C ALA A 263 19.75 -6.14 14.76
N VAL A 264 20.42 -7.05 15.40
CA VAL A 264 20.54 -7.14 16.87
C VAL A 264 21.98 -7.43 17.29
N ARG A 265 22.28 -7.15 18.54
CA ARG A 265 23.47 -7.72 19.15
C ARG A 265 23.28 -9.22 19.40
N PRO A 266 24.33 -10.06 19.27
CA PRO A 266 24.19 -11.51 19.40
C PRO A 266 23.58 -11.96 20.75
N GLU A 267 23.78 -11.20 21.82
CA GLU A 267 23.27 -11.48 23.17
C GLU A 267 21.73 -11.48 23.26
N LEU A 268 21.07 -10.75 22.34
CA LEU A 268 19.60 -10.66 22.31
C LEU A 268 18.95 -11.87 21.58
N LEU A 269 19.68 -12.57 20.70
CA LEU A 269 19.11 -13.64 19.87
C LEU A 269 18.40 -14.75 20.67
N PRO A 270 18.94 -15.27 21.79
CA PRO A 270 18.25 -16.32 22.54
C PRO A 270 16.88 -15.88 23.05
N ALA A 271 16.76 -14.63 23.49
CA ALA A 271 15.49 -14.08 24.00
C ALA A 271 14.45 -13.91 22.88
N LEU A 272 14.87 -13.65 21.64
CA LEU A 272 13.98 -13.46 20.51
C LEU A 272 13.57 -14.77 19.84
N SER A 273 14.23 -15.91 20.13
CA SER A 273 14.03 -17.17 19.39
C SER A 273 12.59 -17.70 19.40
N GLY A 274 11.84 -17.44 20.46
CA GLY A 274 10.42 -17.82 20.60
C GLY A 274 9.42 -16.70 20.28
N GLN A 275 9.88 -15.56 19.84
CA GLN A 275 9.04 -14.40 19.57
C GLN A 275 8.63 -14.33 18.10
N ASN A 276 7.58 -13.54 17.79
CA ASN A 276 7.12 -13.25 16.45
C ASN A 276 6.78 -11.76 16.31
N TRP A 277 6.28 -11.35 15.14
CA TRP A 277 5.92 -9.96 14.88
C TRP A 277 4.88 -9.40 15.85
N ALA A 278 3.88 -10.19 16.25
CA ALA A 278 2.82 -9.76 17.19
C ALA A 278 3.35 -9.46 18.61
N ALA A 279 4.48 -10.05 18.99
CA ALA A 279 5.05 -9.84 20.32
C ALA A 279 5.77 -8.48 20.45
N LEU A 280 6.24 -7.88 19.35
CA LEU A 280 7.12 -6.70 19.38
C LEU A 280 6.51 -5.48 20.09
N PRO A 281 5.24 -5.09 19.86
CA PRO A 281 4.64 -3.97 20.57
C PRO A 281 4.65 -4.18 22.10
N GLY A 282 4.29 -5.39 22.56
CA GLY A 282 4.30 -5.74 23.99
C GLY A 282 5.72 -5.77 24.58
N LEU A 283 6.71 -6.23 23.82
CA LEU A 283 8.11 -6.22 24.24
C LEU A 283 8.67 -4.79 24.39
N GLN A 284 8.20 -3.83 23.62
CA GLN A 284 8.62 -2.43 23.72
C GLN A 284 7.92 -1.68 24.88
N THR A 285 6.65 -1.96 25.13
CA THR A 285 5.84 -1.21 26.10
C THR A 285 5.96 -1.73 27.53
N ASN A 286 6.21 -3.04 27.72
CA ASN A 286 6.36 -3.62 29.05
C ASN A 286 7.80 -3.39 29.56
N PRO A 287 7.99 -2.64 30.67
CA PRO A 287 9.32 -2.33 31.21
C PRO A 287 10.10 -3.57 31.69
N ASN A 288 9.43 -4.69 31.92
CA ASN A 288 10.04 -5.95 32.37
C ASN A 288 10.01 -7.05 31.29
N ALA A 289 9.72 -6.71 30.05
CA ALA A 289 9.51 -7.71 28.98
C ALA A 289 10.73 -8.64 28.79
N LEU A 290 11.92 -8.08 28.71
CA LEU A 290 13.14 -8.86 28.48
C LEU A 290 13.61 -9.60 29.73
N ALA A 291 13.23 -9.16 30.93
CA ALA A 291 13.48 -9.92 32.16
C ALA A 291 12.74 -11.28 32.15
N GLY A 292 11.52 -11.33 31.64
CA GLY A 292 10.77 -12.56 31.40
C GLY A 292 11.39 -13.50 30.35
N LEU A 293 12.31 -12.99 29.56
CA LEU A 293 13.08 -13.73 28.53
C LEU A 293 14.52 -14.00 28.94
N ASN A 294 14.82 -14.07 30.23
CA ASN A 294 16.14 -14.32 30.82
C ASN A 294 17.16 -13.19 30.61
N LEU A 295 16.72 -11.97 30.38
CA LEU A 295 17.56 -10.77 30.26
C LEU A 295 17.14 -9.70 31.29
N PRO A 296 17.35 -9.94 32.62
CA PRO A 296 16.77 -9.11 33.67
C PRO A 296 17.27 -7.65 33.70
N ALA A 297 18.46 -7.38 33.17
CA ALA A 297 19.02 -6.03 33.11
C ALA A 297 18.57 -5.20 31.92
N TRP A 298 17.84 -5.79 30.97
CA TRP A 298 17.55 -5.16 29.67
C TRP A 298 16.27 -4.33 29.64
N GLY A 299 15.35 -4.53 30.59
CA GLY A 299 14.09 -3.79 30.67
C GLY A 299 13.14 -4.13 29.51
N SER A 300 12.63 -3.10 28.81
CA SER A 300 11.86 -3.26 27.57
C SER A 300 12.77 -3.36 26.34
N LEU A 301 12.26 -3.90 25.27
CA LEU A 301 12.94 -3.91 23.96
C LEU A 301 13.00 -2.48 23.38
N ARG A 302 14.18 -1.98 23.09
CA ARG A 302 14.40 -0.68 22.42
C ARG A 302 14.60 -0.93 20.95
N LEU A 303 13.49 -1.06 20.21
CA LEU A 303 13.47 -1.34 18.77
C LEU A 303 13.33 -0.05 17.98
N ALA A 304 14.30 0.25 17.12
CA ALA A 304 14.24 1.37 16.18
C ALA A 304 13.64 0.92 14.84
N LEU A 305 12.72 1.73 14.30
CA LEU A 305 12.15 1.60 12.97
C LEU A 305 12.58 2.82 12.15
N PRO A 306 13.65 2.72 11.36
CA PRO A 306 14.12 3.83 10.52
C PRO A 306 13.09 4.18 9.46
N MET A 307 12.62 5.43 9.49
CA MET A 307 11.61 5.96 8.55
C MET A 307 12.20 7.00 7.59
N THR A 308 13.30 7.66 7.99
CA THR A 308 13.90 8.74 7.20
C THR A 308 14.79 8.18 6.09
N GLY A 309 14.52 8.60 4.85
CA GLY A 309 15.29 8.29 3.65
C GLY A 309 14.97 6.92 3.05
N ASN A 310 15.01 5.84 3.82
CA ASN A 310 14.77 4.47 3.37
C ASN A 310 13.80 3.76 4.32
N GLY A 311 12.53 4.17 4.30
CA GLY A 311 11.49 3.70 5.20
C GLY A 311 10.82 2.36 4.80
N ASP A 312 11.12 1.82 3.62
CA ASP A 312 10.42 0.63 3.10
C ASP A 312 10.49 -0.58 4.04
N ALA A 313 11.65 -0.83 4.68
CA ALA A 313 11.79 -1.89 5.66
C ALA A 313 10.89 -1.70 6.90
N ALA A 314 10.74 -0.44 7.36
CA ALA A 314 9.86 -0.12 8.48
C ALA A 314 8.38 -0.28 8.11
N PHE A 315 7.96 0.13 6.91
CA PHE A 315 6.59 -0.10 6.41
C PHE A 315 6.26 -1.60 6.35
N LEU A 316 7.15 -2.39 5.77
CA LEU A 316 7.00 -3.85 5.70
C LEU A 316 6.96 -4.52 7.08
N ALA A 317 7.76 -4.03 8.05
CA ALA A 317 7.69 -4.49 9.44
C ALA A 317 6.34 -4.14 10.08
N GLY A 318 5.81 -2.95 9.79
CA GLY A 318 4.47 -2.54 10.20
C GLY A 318 3.38 -3.43 9.63
N GLU A 319 3.45 -3.76 8.32
CA GLU A 319 2.56 -4.73 7.69
C GLU A 319 2.61 -6.10 8.40
N ALA A 320 3.83 -6.57 8.74
CA ALA A 320 3.99 -7.85 9.43
C ALA A 320 3.44 -7.83 10.86
N VAL A 321 3.64 -6.74 11.59
CA VAL A 321 3.05 -6.56 12.94
C VAL A 321 1.53 -6.50 12.86
N ALA A 322 0.98 -5.72 11.92
CA ALA A 322 -0.46 -5.65 11.71
C ALA A 322 -1.06 -7.02 11.40
N ALA A 323 -0.50 -7.74 10.43
CA ALA A 323 -0.97 -9.07 10.03
C ALA A 323 -0.89 -10.10 11.15
N ALA A 324 0.19 -10.06 11.95
CA ALA A 324 0.36 -10.99 13.07
C ALA A 324 -0.52 -10.65 14.29
N SER A 325 -1.10 -9.46 14.34
CA SER A 325 -1.91 -8.96 15.47
C SER A 325 -3.42 -9.11 15.26
N VAL A 326 -3.85 -9.59 14.08
CA VAL A 326 -5.27 -9.80 13.78
C VAL A 326 -5.62 -11.28 13.70
N PRO A 327 -6.89 -11.67 13.93
CA PRO A 327 -7.34 -13.05 13.73
C PRO A 327 -7.15 -13.51 12.29
N PRO A 328 -6.96 -14.82 12.04
CA PRO A 328 -6.89 -15.36 10.70
C PRO A 328 -8.11 -14.99 9.85
N GLY A 329 -7.87 -14.43 8.66
CA GLY A 329 -8.92 -14.02 7.72
C GLY A 329 -9.48 -12.60 7.94
N ALA A 330 -9.08 -11.91 9.01
CA ALA A 330 -9.43 -10.50 9.20
C ALA A 330 -8.56 -9.59 8.31
N PRO A 331 -9.09 -8.45 7.85
CA PRO A 331 -8.30 -7.46 7.13
C PRO A 331 -7.09 -6.99 7.96
N VAL A 332 -5.91 -6.96 7.34
CA VAL A 332 -4.65 -6.61 8.04
C VAL A 332 -4.68 -5.18 8.61
N THR A 333 -5.44 -4.29 7.99
CA THR A 333 -5.63 -2.90 8.45
C THR A 333 -6.26 -2.79 9.84
N GLN A 334 -6.98 -3.81 10.32
CA GLN A 334 -7.46 -3.86 11.71
C GLN A 334 -6.30 -3.95 12.73
N GLY A 335 -5.12 -4.37 12.32
CA GLY A 335 -3.90 -4.40 13.14
C GLY A 335 -3.19 -3.06 13.29
N THR A 336 -3.73 -1.96 12.75
CA THR A 336 -3.13 -0.62 12.80
C THR A 336 -2.86 -0.15 14.24
N GLY A 337 -3.68 -0.55 15.23
CA GLY A 337 -3.45 -0.26 16.64
C GLY A 337 -2.13 -0.83 17.16
N ALA A 338 -1.77 -2.05 16.79
CA ALA A 338 -0.48 -2.66 17.18
C ALA A 338 0.71 -1.94 16.51
N VAL A 339 0.55 -1.50 15.26
CA VAL A 339 1.55 -0.70 14.53
C VAL A 339 1.79 0.65 15.22
N ARG A 340 0.73 1.33 15.64
CA ARG A 340 0.84 2.60 16.39
C ARG A 340 1.55 2.42 17.74
N THR A 341 1.23 1.35 18.46
CA THR A 341 1.93 0.99 19.69
C THR A 341 3.43 0.80 19.43
N LEU A 342 3.78 0.08 18.35
CA LEU A 342 5.16 -0.12 17.95
C LEU A 342 5.89 1.20 17.65
N LEU A 343 5.23 2.12 16.94
CA LEU A 343 5.79 3.44 16.57
C LEU A 343 5.95 4.35 17.79
N SER A 344 4.98 4.39 18.70
CA SER A 344 4.99 5.28 19.86
C SER A 344 6.06 4.90 20.90
N ALA A 345 6.46 3.63 20.93
CA ALA A 345 7.45 3.08 21.86
C ALA A 345 8.90 3.10 21.34
N GLN A 346 9.15 3.74 20.18
CA GLN A 346 10.49 3.82 19.61
C GLN A 346 11.47 4.62 20.49
N PRO A 347 12.76 4.23 20.50
CA PRO A 347 13.80 5.04 21.15
C PRO A 347 13.96 6.38 20.40
N LYS A 348 14.19 7.46 21.15
CA LYS A 348 14.48 8.77 20.56
C LYS A 348 15.90 8.79 20.03
N LEU A 349 16.06 8.97 18.72
CA LEU A 349 17.34 9.09 18.02
C LEU A 349 17.53 10.54 17.53
N ALA A 350 18.77 10.91 17.16
CA ALA A 350 19.09 12.23 16.63
C ALA A 350 18.38 12.50 15.29
N ASP A 351 18.35 11.49 14.44
CA ASP A 351 17.44 11.40 13.28
C ASP A 351 16.86 9.97 13.22
N ASN A 352 15.81 9.77 12.43
CA ASN A 352 15.18 8.47 12.29
C ASN A 352 15.72 7.71 11.05
N SER A 353 17.04 7.83 10.78
CA SER A 353 17.72 7.15 9.69
C SER A 353 18.24 5.78 10.09
N LEU A 354 18.38 4.88 9.10
CA LEU A 354 19.02 3.58 9.31
C LEU A 354 20.46 3.71 9.79
N THR A 355 21.19 4.69 9.29
CA THR A 355 22.58 4.95 9.65
C THR A 355 22.73 5.29 11.13
N GLU A 356 21.92 6.22 11.64
CA GLU A 356 21.92 6.61 13.05
C GLU A 356 21.49 5.45 13.95
N ALA A 357 20.43 4.74 13.59
CA ALA A 357 19.95 3.59 14.35
C ALA A 357 21.00 2.48 14.46
N MET A 358 21.67 2.14 13.34
CA MET A 358 22.74 1.14 13.30
C MET A 358 24.00 1.59 14.05
N ASN A 359 24.38 2.85 13.95
CA ASN A 359 25.52 3.39 14.71
C ASN A 359 25.23 3.36 16.21
N THR A 360 24.01 3.67 16.61
CA THR A 360 23.58 3.62 18.02
C THR A 360 23.53 2.18 18.56
N LEU A 361 23.05 1.21 17.76
CA LEU A 361 23.09 -0.22 18.10
C LEU A 361 24.51 -0.71 18.32
N LEU A 362 25.46 -0.27 17.49
CA LEU A 362 26.86 -0.71 17.51
C LEU A 362 27.75 0.10 18.45
N LYS A 363 27.21 1.11 19.12
CA LYS A 363 28.00 1.94 20.04
C LYS A 363 28.65 1.08 21.13
N PRO A 364 29.96 1.25 21.40
CA PRO A 364 30.64 0.51 22.47
C PRO A 364 29.97 0.73 23.83
N GLY A 365 29.87 -0.32 24.63
CA GLY A 365 29.29 -0.27 25.98
C GLY A 365 28.52 -1.54 26.32
N ASP A 366 27.87 -1.54 27.48
CA ASP A 366 26.99 -2.63 27.89
C ASP A 366 25.73 -2.68 27.00
N PRO A 367 25.48 -3.80 26.29
CA PRO A 367 24.32 -3.94 25.43
C PRO A 367 22.96 -3.75 26.17
N ALA A 368 22.89 -4.16 27.43
CA ALA A 368 21.67 -4.06 28.22
C ALA A 368 21.24 -2.58 28.49
N SER A 369 22.20 -1.67 28.56
CA SER A 369 21.97 -0.24 28.78
C SER A 369 21.94 0.58 27.47
N ALA A 370 22.23 -0.04 26.31
CA ALA A 370 22.29 0.63 25.03
C ALA A 370 20.94 1.34 24.69
N PRO A 371 20.95 2.53 24.08
CA PRO A 371 19.72 3.22 23.67
C PRO A 371 18.90 2.46 22.63
N VAL A 372 19.53 1.59 21.85
CA VAL A 372 18.90 0.74 20.82
C VAL A 372 19.36 -0.70 21.04
N HIS A 373 18.42 -1.63 21.11
CA HIS A 373 18.65 -3.07 21.23
C HIS A 373 18.52 -3.79 19.86
N ALA A 374 17.65 -3.28 19.01
CA ALA A 374 17.34 -3.85 17.71
C ALA A 374 17.00 -2.75 16.71
N VAL A 375 17.28 -3.01 15.44
CA VAL A 375 16.98 -2.10 14.31
C VAL A 375 16.26 -2.88 13.22
N VAL A 376 15.10 -2.39 12.77
CA VAL A 376 14.43 -2.92 11.57
C VAL A 376 15.24 -2.55 10.33
N THR A 377 15.57 -3.53 9.52
CA THR A 377 16.34 -3.36 8.28
C THR A 377 16.04 -4.50 7.30
N THR A 378 16.55 -4.42 6.07
CA THR A 378 16.55 -5.59 5.17
C THR A 378 17.78 -6.46 5.39
N GLU A 379 17.67 -7.75 5.08
CA GLU A 379 18.80 -8.69 5.15
C GLU A 379 19.98 -8.23 4.27
N GLN A 380 19.69 -7.61 3.12
CA GLN A 380 20.69 -7.05 2.21
C GLN A 380 21.45 -5.87 2.85
N GLN A 381 20.74 -4.91 3.47
CA GLN A 381 21.38 -3.78 4.16
C GLN A 381 22.21 -4.25 5.35
N LEU A 382 21.70 -5.25 6.09
CA LEU A 382 22.46 -5.88 7.17
C LEU A 382 23.72 -6.58 6.64
N PHE A 383 23.62 -7.29 5.51
CA PHE A 383 24.76 -7.90 4.83
C PHE A 383 25.82 -6.86 4.46
N GLN A 384 25.42 -5.76 3.84
CA GLN A 384 26.33 -4.66 3.49
C GLN A 384 26.98 -4.04 4.73
N ARG A 385 26.21 -3.78 5.78
CA ARG A 385 26.74 -3.26 7.03
C ARG A 385 27.75 -4.19 7.64
N GLY A 386 27.48 -5.50 7.62
CA GLY A 386 28.41 -6.53 8.10
C GLY A 386 29.76 -6.54 7.38
N GLN A 387 29.79 -6.22 6.09
CA GLN A 387 31.07 -6.15 5.33
C GLN A 387 31.95 -4.97 5.76
N SER A 388 31.40 -3.93 6.33
CA SER A 388 32.12 -2.73 6.77
C SER A 388 32.67 -2.82 8.21
N LEU A 389 32.37 -3.90 8.94
CA LEU A 389 32.76 -4.06 10.35
C LEU A 389 34.00 -4.96 10.51
N PRO A 390 35.00 -4.57 11.31
CA PRO A 390 36.20 -5.38 11.53
C PRO A 390 35.93 -6.65 12.35
N ASP A 391 35.04 -6.61 13.35
CA ASP A 391 34.60 -7.78 14.13
C ASP A 391 33.08 -7.95 14.03
N THR A 392 32.67 -8.52 12.92
CA THR A 392 31.25 -8.59 12.56
C THR A 392 30.47 -9.59 13.41
N LYS A 393 31.05 -10.76 13.71
CA LYS A 393 30.38 -11.88 14.40
C LYS A 393 30.07 -11.55 15.86
N GLY A 394 30.94 -10.81 16.53
CA GLY A 394 30.75 -10.39 17.91
C GLY A 394 29.86 -9.15 18.07
N ALA A 395 29.66 -8.39 16.99
CA ALA A 395 28.99 -7.11 17.08
C ALA A 395 27.53 -7.12 16.57
N LEU A 396 27.19 -7.97 15.60
CA LEU A 396 25.95 -7.88 14.83
C LEU A 396 25.45 -9.25 14.38
N ALA A 397 24.14 -9.45 14.53
CA ALA A 397 23.45 -10.65 14.08
C ALA A 397 22.08 -10.31 13.46
N SER A 398 21.58 -11.22 12.64
CA SER A 398 20.25 -11.17 12.03
C SER A 398 19.26 -12.00 12.81
N TRP A 399 18.12 -11.42 13.14
CA TRP A 399 16.95 -12.17 13.56
C TRP A 399 15.83 -12.00 12.55
N LEU A 400 15.47 -13.10 11.90
CA LEU A 400 14.29 -13.18 11.04
C LEU A 400 13.12 -13.69 11.88
N PRO A 401 12.07 -12.87 12.13
CA PRO A 401 10.91 -13.32 12.88
C PRO A 401 10.25 -14.53 12.21
N PRO A 402 9.82 -15.55 12.98
CA PRO A 402 9.14 -16.72 12.43
C PRO A 402 7.76 -16.37 11.86
N GLY A 403 7.30 -17.21 10.94
CA GLY A 403 6.03 -17.01 10.22
C GLY A 403 6.25 -16.50 8.79
N ALA A 404 5.21 -15.91 8.20
CA ALA A 404 5.32 -15.31 6.86
C ALA A 404 6.30 -14.15 6.87
N ALA A 405 7.25 -14.15 5.94
CA ALA A 405 8.30 -13.15 5.86
C ALA A 405 7.80 -11.88 5.16
N ALA A 406 8.01 -10.73 5.79
CA ALA A 406 7.90 -9.44 5.11
C ALA A 406 9.10 -9.26 4.19
N VAL A 407 8.87 -8.96 2.90
CA VAL A 407 9.92 -8.97 1.88
C VAL A 407 9.90 -7.68 1.08
N ALA A 408 11.03 -6.97 1.09
CA ALA A 408 11.32 -5.88 0.17
C ALA A 408 11.60 -6.47 -1.21
N ASP A 409 10.83 -6.09 -2.22
CA ASP A 409 10.82 -6.71 -3.54
C ASP A 409 11.47 -5.86 -4.63
N TYR A 410 11.95 -4.66 -4.31
CA TYR A 410 12.68 -3.75 -5.22
C TYR A 410 12.10 -3.71 -6.64
N PRO A 411 10.85 -3.28 -6.83
CA PRO A 411 10.21 -3.38 -8.12
C PRO A 411 10.76 -2.35 -9.13
N THR A 412 10.87 -2.75 -10.40
CA THR A 412 11.04 -1.83 -11.51
C THR A 412 9.67 -1.23 -11.87
N VAL A 413 9.43 0.01 -11.46
CA VAL A 413 8.17 0.73 -11.66
C VAL A 413 8.29 1.64 -12.87
N LEU A 414 7.67 1.28 -13.99
CA LEU A 414 7.59 2.12 -15.18
C LEU A 414 6.54 3.20 -14.98
N LEU A 415 6.93 4.44 -15.23
CA LEU A 415 6.11 5.61 -15.00
C LEU A 415 5.60 6.21 -16.31
N SER A 416 4.47 6.92 -16.23
CA SER A 416 3.88 7.64 -17.35
C SER A 416 3.35 9.00 -16.92
N GLY A 417 3.49 9.98 -17.79
CA GLY A 417 2.99 11.33 -17.56
C GLY A 417 3.45 12.29 -18.65
N SER A 418 2.96 13.53 -18.60
CA SER A 418 3.24 14.55 -19.60
C SER A 418 4.71 15.02 -19.61
N TRP A 419 5.51 14.62 -18.63
CA TRP A 419 6.94 14.95 -18.52
C TRP A 419 7.85 14.01 -19.32
N LEU A 420 7.31 12.90 -19.87
CA LEU A 420 8.06 11.86 -20.59
C LEU A 420 7.77 11.90 -22.09
N THR A 421 8.83 11.73 -22.88
CA THR A 421 8.71 11.41 -24.30
C THR A 421 8.39 9.91 -24.46
N ARG A 422 7.91 9.53 -25.66
CA ARG A 422 7.69 8.11 -26.00
C ARG A 422 9.01 7.34 -26.02
N GLU A 423 10.07 8.00 -26.49
CA GLU A 423 11.42 7.47 -26.59
C GLU A 423 12.00 7.18 -25.19
N GLN A 424 11.83 8.10 -24.23
CA GLN A 424 12.22 7.91 -22.82
C GLN A 424 11.47 6.74 -22.18
N ALA A 425 10.15 6.64 -22.39
CA ALA A 425 9.36 5.53 -21.87
C ALA A 425 9.79 4.17 -22.46
N SER A 426 10.08 4.13 -23.78
CA SER A 426 10.60 2.94 -24.45
C SER A 426 11.97 2.53 -23.91
N ALA A 427 12.88 3.51 -23.73
CA ALA A 427 14.20 3.27 -23.18
C ALA A 427 14.15 2.76 -21.73
N ALA A 428 13.27 3.32 -20.90
CA ALA A 428 13.03 2.86 -19.54
C ALA A 428 12.56 1.39 -19.51
N SER A 429 11.65 1.01 -20.39
CA SER A 429 11.18 -0.36 -20.54
C SER A 429 12.30 -1.31 -21.04
N GLU A 430 13.14 -0.88 -21.98
CA GLU A 430 14.31 -1.67 -22.43
C GLU A 430 15.34 -1.81 -21.32
N PHE A 431 15.60 -0.76 -20.55
CA PHE A 431 16.51 -0.81 -19.42
C PHE A 431 15.96 -1.73 -18.31
N SER A 432 14.65 -1.70 -18.02
CA SER A 432 14.01 -2.64 -17.10
C SER A 432 14.26 -4.09 -17.56
N ARG A 433 14.00 -4.42 -18.82
CA ARG A 433 14.29 -5.77 -19.37
C ARG A 433 15.77 -6.12 -19.32
N PHE A 434 16.67 -5.15 -19.53
CA PHE A 434 18.11 -5.37 -19.42
C PHE A 434 18.51 -5.79 -18.01
N MET A 435 17.98 -5.14 -16.98
CA MET A 435 18.26 -5.46 -15.57
C MET A 435 17.79 -6.87 -15.18
N HIS A 436 16.72 -7.37 -15.78
CA HIS A 436 16.20 -8.73 -15.54
C HIS A 436 17.00 -9.85 -16.26
N LYS A 437 18.07 -9.54 -16.98
CA LYS A 437 18.95 -10.56 -17.55
C LYS A 437 19.72 -11.29 -16.45
N SER A 438 19.96 -12.59 -16.64
CA SER A 438 20.57 -13.47 -15.64
C SER A 438 21.95 -13.00 -15.14
N ASP A 439 22.75 -12.37 -16.03
CA ASP A 439 24.07 -11.83 -15.68
C ASP A 439 23.97 -10.58 -14.79
N GLN A 440 22.94 -9.73 -14.95
CA GLN A 440 22.69 -8.60 -14.08
C GLN A 440 22.11 -9.07 -12.73
N LEU A 441 21.15 -9.98 -12.77
CA LEU A 441 20.59 -10.59 -11.55
C LEU A 441 21.65 -11.29 -10.70
N ALA A 442 22.63 -11.96 -11.32
CA ALA A 442 23.76 -12.55 -10.61
C ALA A 442 24.64 -11.51 -9.89
N LYS A 443 24.74 -10.26 -10.40
CA LYS A 443 25.44 -9.16 -9.72
C LYS A 443 24.66 -8.68 -8.49
N LEU A 444 23.31 -8.59 -8.58
CA LEU A 444 22.46 -8.27 -7.42
C LEU A 444 22.60 -9.34 -6.33
N ALA A 445 22.63 -10.62 -6.71
CA ALA A 445 22.86 -11.69 -5.74
C ALA A 445 24.20 -11.54 -5.01
N LYS A 446 25.29 -11.16 -5.70
CA LYS A 446 26.59 -10.88 -5.06
C LYS A 446 26.54 -9.67 -4.12
N ALA A 447 25.67 -8.70 -4.37
CA ALA A 447 25.45 -7.54 -3.51
C ALA A 447 24.56 -7.85 -2.29
N GLY A 448 24.14 -9.12 -2.10
CA GLY A 448 23.36 -9.57 -0.95
C GLY A 448 21.86 -9.59 -1.16
N PHE A 449 21.36 -9.29 -2.36
CA PHE A 449 19.95 -9.47 -2.69
C PHE A 449 19.62 -10.94 -2.95
N ARG A 450 18.39 -11.33 -2.66
CA ARG A 450 17.88 -12.64 -3.05
C ARG A 450 17.35 -12.59 -4.49
N VAL A 451 17.83 -13.51 -5.29
CA VAL A 451 17.45 -13.68 -6.70
C VAL A 451 17.09 -15.14 -6.92
N ASN A 452 15.97 -15.39 -7.59
CA ASN A 452 15.53 -16.76 -7.88
C ASN A 452 16.59 -17.55 -8.64
N GLY A 453 16.90 -18.77 -8.14
CA GLY A 453 17.86 -19.67 -8.77
C GLY A 453 19.34 -19.29 -8.58
N VAL A 454 19.65 -18.20 -7.87
CA VAL A 454 21.03 -17.77 -7.58
C VAL A 454 21.35 -17.96 -6.11
N LYS A 455 22.48 -18.62 -5.82
CA LYS A 455 22.94 -18.84 -4.44
C LYS A 455 23.38 -17.52 -3.80
N PRO A 456 22.91 -17.20 -2.58
CA PRO A 456 23.37 -16.04 -1.83
C PRO A 456 24.86 -16.10 -1.50
N PRO A 457 25.52 -14.95 -1.24
CA PRO A 457 26.91 -14.90 -0.81
C PRO A 457 27.06 -15.42 0.62
N SER A 458 28.29 -15.75 1.00
CA SER A 458 28.65 -16.06 2.40
C SER A 458 28.64 -14.77 3.22
N SER A 459 28.11 -14.82 4.44
CA SER A 459 28.04 -13.67 5.34
C SER A 459 28.29 -14.07 6.79
N PRO A 460 28.95 -13.22 7.58
CA PRO A 460 29.13 -13.45 9.02
C PRO A 460 27.87 -13.03 9.83
N VAL A 461 26.96 -12.21 9.29
CA VAL A 461 25.80 -11.61 10.00
C VAL A 461 24.48 -12.26 9.66
N THR A 462 24.35 -12.90 8.51
CA THR A 462 23.15 -13.62 8.09
C THR A 462 23.52 -14.92 7.39
N THR A 463 22.69 -15.95 7.57
CA THR A 463 22.84 -17.24 6.91
C THR A 463 22.02 -17.35 5.63
N PHE A 464 21.29 -16.30 5.28
CA PHE A 464 20.30 -16.29 4.19
C PHE A 464 19.34 -17.48 4.30
N PRO A 465 18.64 -17.65 5.43
CA PRO A 465 17.77 -18.81 5.65
C PRO A 465 16.67 -18.89 4.58
N ALA A 466 16.21 -20.11 4.29
CA ALA A 466 15.03 -20.27 3.42
C ALA A 466 13.83 -19.55 4.04
N LEU A 467 13.05 -18.85 3.21
CA LEU A 467 11.83 -18.18 3.66
C LEU A 467 10.68 -19.21 3.64
N PRO A 468 9.91 -19.34 4.73
CA PRO A 468 8.80 -20.30 4.78
C PRO A 468 7.67 -19.93 3.83
N SER A 469 7.31 -18.65 3.80
CA SER A 469 6.33 -18.04 2.88
C SER A 469 6.56 -16.53 2.87
N THR A 470 6.05 -15.86 1.84
CA THR A 470 6.00 -14.40 1.79
C THR A 470 4.70 -13.91 2.40
N LEU A 471 4.75 -12.84 3.19
CA LEU A 471 3.58 -12.18 3.75
C LEU A 471 2.72 -11.61 2.60
N SER A 472 1.42 -11.89 2.65
CA SER A 472 0.42 -11.25 1.80
C SER A 472 -0.45 -10.33 2.67
N VAL A 473 -0.55 -9.06 2.29
CA VAL A 473 -1.24 -8.03 3.08
C VAL A 473 -2.59 -7.64 2.47
N GLY A 474 -2.94 -8.25 1.34
CA GLY A 474 -4.12 -7.89 0.56
C GLY A 474 -3.75 -7.08 -0.68
N ASP A 475 -4.52 -6.04 -0.98
CA ASP A 475 -4.30 -5.18 -2.15
C ASP A 475 -3.43 -3.94 -1.83
N ASP A 476 -3.11 -3.19 -2.88
CA ASP A 476 -2.30 -1.98 -2.78
C ASP A 476 -2.96 -0.87 -1.94
N ALA A 477 -4.30 -0.81 -1.89
CA ALA A 477 -5.01 0.18 -1.10
C ALA A 477 -4.85 -0.09 0.41
N MET A 478 -4.93 -1.35 0.84
CA MET A 478 -4.65 -1.74 2.23
C MET A 478 -3.19 -1.46 2.61
N ARG A 479 -2.24 -1.75 1.73
CA ARG A 479 -0.82 -1.45 1.93
C ARG A 479 -0.57 0.04 2.08
N ALA A 480 -1.16 0.86 1.20
CA ALA A 480 -1.07 2.31 1.28
C ALA A 480 -1.67 2.86 2.60
N THR A 481 -2.81 2.32 3.04
CA THR A 481 -3.45 2.70 4.30
C THR A 481 -2.56 2.43 5.52
N LEU A 482 -1.95 1.23 5.60
CA LEU A 482 -1.02 0.90 6.69
C LEU A 482 0.23 1.78 6.67
N ALA A 483 0.81 2.00 5.49
CA ALA A 483 1.99 2.84 5.33
C ALA A 483 1.69 4.30 5.69
N GLU A 484 0.52 4.83 5.32
CA GLU A 484 0.12 6.19 5.68
C GLU A 484 -0.07 6.35 7.19
N ALA A 485 -0.66 5.36 7.87
CA ALA A 485 -0.76 5.34 9.32
C ALA A 485 0.62 5.36 10.03
N MET A 486 1.67 4.89 9.35
CA MET A 486 3.05 4.95 9.84
C MET A 486 3.76 6.25 9.47
N ALA A 487 3.56 6.76 8.26
CA ALA A 487 4.19 8.00 7.78
C ALA A 487 3.66 9.23 8.53
N SER A 488 2.42 9.19 8.98
CA SER A 488 1.73 10.28 9.66
C SER A 488 1.25 9.89 11.07
N PRO A 489 2.13 9.41 11.96
CA PRO A 489 1.71 8.88 13.27
C PRO A 489 1.12 9.96 14.20
N SER A 490 1.36 11.23 13.92
CA SER A 490 0.88 12.37 14.71
C SER A 490 -0.50 12.88 14.31
N THR A 491 -1.11 12.37 13.26
CA THR A 491 -2.42 12.84 12.80
C THR A 491 -3.57 12.44 13.72
N GLY A 492 -3.32 11.56 14.71
CA GLY A 492 -4.25 11.31 15.79
C GLY A 492 -5.39 10.36 15.40
N GLN A 493 -6.53 10.61 16.01
CA GLN A 493 -7.72 9.78 15.93
C GLN A 493 -8.85 10.59 15.31
N ALA A 494 -9.65 9.94 14.48
CA ALA A 494 -10.92 10.45 13.97
C ALA A 494 -12.06 9.61 14.56
N THR A 495 -12.74 10.15 15.56
CA THR A 495 -13.81 9.42 16.26
C THR A 495 -15.11 10.19 16.22
N THR A 496 -16.18 9.53 15.80
CA THR A 496 -17.54 10.02 16.00
C THR A 496 -18.14 9.36 17.24
N ILE A 497 -18.47 10.17 18.24
CA ILE A 497 -19.17 9.73 19.44
C ILE A 497 -20.65 9.58 19.12
N MET A 498 -21.23 8.43 19.46
CA MET A 498 -22.63 8.09 19.32
C MET A 498 -23.22 7.86 20.71
N LEU A 499 -23.96 8.84 21.23
CA LEU A 499 -24.41 8.91 22.62
C LEU A 499 -25.90 8.64 22.74
N ASP A 500 -26.25 7.65 23.53
CA ASP A 500 -27.62 7.30 23.91
C ASP A 500 -28.20 8.29 24.93
N GLN A 501 -29.29 8.96 24.59
CA GLN A 501 -30.02 9.84 25.51
C GLN A 501 -31.04 9.07 26.37
N SER A 502 -31.37 7.83 26.01
CA SER A 502 -32.39 7.04 26.71
C SER A 502 -31.87 6.28 27.94
N MET A 503 -30.59 6.42 28.28
CA MET A 503 -29.96 5.70 29.38
C MET A 503 -30.64 5.99 30.73
N PRO A 504 -31.43 5.05 31.28
CA PRO A 504 -32.11 5.24 32.54
C PRO A 504 -31.16 5.06 33.73
N GLY A 505 -31.55 5.60 34.87
CA GLY A 505 -30.89 5.33 36.15
C GLY A 505 -30.15 6.52 36.78
N GLN A 506 -30.06 6.45 38.10
CA GLN A 506 -29.28 7.37 38.93
C GLN A 506 -28.15 6.56 39.59
N GLU A 507 -26.93 6.98 39.42
CA GLU A 507 -25.71 6.29 39.91
C GLU A 507 -24.72 7.28 40.47
N GLY A 508 -24.27 7.05 41.74
CA GLY A 508 -23.36 7.96 42.39
C GLY A 508 -23.92 9.37 42.64
N GLY A 509 -25.26 9.51 42.74
CA GLY A 509 -25.92 10.79 42.98
C GLY A 509 -26.14 11.65 41.69
N LYS A 510 -25.84 11.11 40.49
CA LYS A 510 -26.06 11.74 39.20
C LYS A 510 -26.79 10.79 38.27
N SER A 511 -27.42 11.31 37.20
CA SER A 511 -27.90 10.42 36.14
C SER A 511 -26.75 9.72 35.44
N ARG A 512 -27.02 8.52 34.88
CA ARG A 512 -26.03 7.79 34.08
C ARG A 512 -25.51 8.64 32.94
N LEU A 513 -26.42 9.32 32.23
CA LEU A 513 -26.06 10.25 31.16
C LEU A 513 -25.11 11.37 31.65
N ALA A 514 -25.37 11.97 32.83
CA ALA A 514 -24.51 13.01 33.39
C ALA A 514 -23.10 12.51 33.73
N ASN A 515 -22.96 11.26 34.23
CA ASN A 515 -21.67 10.66 34.47
C ASN A 515 -20.89 10.45 33.14
N VAL A 516 -21.56 9.95 32.10
CA VAL A 516 -20.99 9.76 30.77
C VAL A 516 -20.57 11.09 30.15
N ILE A 517 -21.41 12.12 30.20
CA ILE A 517 -21.09 13.48 29.73
C ILE A 517 -19.82 14.00 30.40
N GLY A 518 -19.72 13.88 31.75
CA GLY A 518 -18.54 14.31 32.47
C GLY A 518 -17.26 13.60 31.99
N ALA A 519 -17.29 12.27 31.83
CA ALA A 519 -16.15 11.50 31.34
C ALA A 519 -15.74 11.88 29.91
N LEU A 520 -16.71 12.11 29.02
CA LEU A 520 -16.45 12.56 27.65
C LEU A 520 -15.85 13.96 27.61
N GLN A 521 -16.37 14.92 28.39
CA GLN A 521 -15.84 16.28 28.45
C GLN A 521 -14.41 16.32 28.98
N ASP A 522 -14.10 15.54 30.02
CA ASP A 522 -12.75 15.45 30.57
C ASP A 522 -11.77 14.87 29.55
N LYS A 523 -12.20 13.86 28.80
CA LYS A 523 -11.37 13.28 27.73
C LYS A 523 -11.18 14.26 26.57
N ILE A 524 -12.23 14.90 26.07
CA ILE A 524 -12.16 15.87 24.95
C ILE A 524 -11.20 17.02 25.28
N LYS A 525 -11.19 17.51 26.54
CA LYS A 525 -10.24 18.54 27.00
C LYS A 525 -8.79 18.07 26.97
N ALA A 526 -8.56 16.77 27.17
CA ALA A 526 -7.23 16.17 27.19
C ALA A 526 -6.69 15.78 25.80
N LEU A 527 -7.55 15.74 24.78
CA LEU A 527 -7.14 15.39 23.42
C LEU A 527 -6.34 16.51 22.76
N PRO A 528 -5.40 16.17 21.86
CA PRO A 528 -4.67 17.18 21.08
C PRO A 528 -5.61 17.96 20.15
N ALA A 529 -5.24 19.21 19.86
CA ALA A 529 -6.02 20.11 19.00
C ALA A 529 -6.27 19.56 17.58
N SER A 530 -5.42 18.67 17.10
CA SER A 530 -5.52 17.96 15.81
C SER A 530 -6.44 16.74 15.82
N ALA A 531 -6.88 16.26 17.00
CA ALA A 531 -7.80 15.13 17.08
C ALA A 531 -9.12 15.48 16.39
N VAL A 532 -9.60 14.57 15.56
CA VAL A 532 -10.88 14.73 14.82
C VAL A 532 -11.99 14.10 15.64
N VAL A 533 -12.95 14.90 16.07
CA VAL A 533 -14.08 14.41 16.88
C VAL A 533 -15.40 14.96 16.37
N GLY A 534 -16.40 14.07 16.28
CA GLY A 534 -17.80 14.39 16.02
C GLY A 534 -18.69 13.89 17.15
N LEU A 535 -19.92 14.43 17.22
CA LEU A 535 -20.93 14.00 18.20
C LEU A 535 -22.27 13.79 17.52
N TRP A 536 -22.81 12.60 17.67
CA TRP A 536 -24.17 12.24 17.38
C TRP A 536 -24.87 11.81 18.68
N THR A 537 -26.14 12.11 18.79
CA THR A 537 -27.00 11.63 19.85
C THR A 537 -28.18 10.86 19.26
N PHE A 538 -28.79 9.99 20.04
CA PHE A 538 -30.01 9.29 19.64
C PHE A 538 -30.92 9.04 20.82
N ASP A 539 -32.21 8.94 20.53
CA ASP A 539 -33.27 8.58 21.45
C ASP A 539 -34.16 7.50 20.85
N GLY A 540 -35.43 7.40 21.26
CA GLY A 540 -36.41 6.43 20.73
C GLY A 540 -37.01 6.82 19.38
N HIS A 541 -36.69 7.98 18.83
CA HIS A 541 -37.32 8.55 17.62
C HIS A 541 -36.31 8.75 16.49
N GLU A 542 -35.16 9.33 16.78
CA GLU A 542 -34.18 9.69 15.75
C GLU A 542 -32.74 9.73 16.26
N GLY A 543 -31.78 9.59 15.33
CA GLY A 543 -30.37 9.93 15.50
C GLY A 543 -30.09 11.32 14.94
N ARG A 544 -29.33 12.14 15.68
CA ARG A 544 -29.04 13.55 15.35
C ARG A 544 -27.56 13.82 15.36
N SER A 545 -27.04 14.51 14.33
CA SER A 545 -25.69 15.06 14.34
C SER A 545 -25.68 16.38 15.10
N GLU A 546 -25.11 16.39 16.30
CA GLU A 546 -24.99 17.57 17.17
C GLU A 546 -23.79 18.45 16.78
N VAL A 547 -22.66 17.81 16.48
CA VAL A 547 -21.45 18.46 16.02
C VAL A 547 -20.79 17.56 14.96
N THR A 548 -20.63 18.09 13.76
CA THR A 548 -19.98 17.39 12.64
C THR A 548 -18.54 17.04 12.98
N SER A 549 -18.03 15.92 12.44
CA SER A 549 -16.66 15.46 12.65
C SER A 549 -15.63 16.46 12.06
N GLY A 550 -14.54 16.68 12.77
CA GLY A 550 -13.43 17.55 12.34
C GLY A 550 -12.42 17.81 13.47
N PRO A 551 -11.26 18.44 13.17
CA PRO A 551 -10.24 18.77 14.17
C PRO A 551 -10.78 19.62 15.31
N LEU A 552 -10.36 19.34 16.54
CA LEU A 552 -10.82 20.05 17.74
C LEU A 552 -10.52 21.56 17.74
N ALA A 553 -9.46 21.97 17.04
CA ALA A 553 -9.09 23.37 16.88
C ALA A 553 -9.98 24.12 15.87
N ASP A 554 -10.63 23.40 14.94
CA ASP A 554 -11.39 24.02 13.85
C ASP A 554 -12.63 24.76 14.37
N PRO A 555 -12.95 25.92 13.78
CA PRO A 555 -14.09 26.70 14.23
C PRO A 555 -15.42 26.04 13.86
N VAL A 556 -16.33 25.96 14.82
CA VAL A 556 -17.74 25.60 14.64
C VAL A 556 -18.57 26.74 15.20
N ASN A 557 -19.34 27.42 14.38
CA ASN A 557 -20.14 28.59 14.79
C ASN A 557 -19.35 29.68 15.54
N GLY A 558 -18.08 29.92 15.13
CA GLY A 558 -17.23 30.96 15.68
C GLY A 558 -16.50 30.59 16.97
N GLN A 559 -16.55 29.35 17.43
CA GLN A 559 -15.79 28.84 18.57
C GLN A 559 -15.04 27.54 18.19
N PRO A 560 -13.94 27.17 18.89
CA PRO A 560 -13.26 25.90 18.65
C PRO A 560 -14.23 24.72 18.77
N ARG A 561 -14.07 23.69 17.95
CA ARG A 561 -14.91 22.48 17.96
C ARG A 561 -14.95 21.82 19.35
N SER A 562 -13.84 21.83 20.08
CA SER A 562 -13.78 21.32 21.46
C SER A 562 -14.79 22.03 22.39
N ALA A 563 -14.94 23.34 22.25
CA ALA A 563 -15.94 24.12 23.00
C ALA A 563 -17.37 23.85 22.52
N ALA A 564 -17.55 23.69 21.18
CA ALA A 564 -18.85 23.34 20.61
C ALA A 564 -19.31 21.94 21.07
N LEU A 565 -18.41 20.95 21.13
CA LEU A 565 -18.69 19.61 21.66
C LEU A 565 -19.09 19.67 23.15
N SER A 566 -18.34 20.40 23.98
CA SER A 566 -18.69 20.57 25.40
C SER A 566 -20.05 21.23 25.56
N ALA A 567 -20.33 22.28 24.80
CA ALA A 567 -21.63 22.97 24.86
C ALA A 567 -22.80 22.11 24.34
N ALA A 568 -22.55 21.24 23.36
CA ALA A 568 -23.54 20.27 22.88
C ALA A 568 -23.80 19.18 23.93
N LEU A 569 -22.76 18.66 24.59
CA LEU A 569 -22.87 17.68 25.68
C LEU A 569 -23.64 18.27 26.89
N ASP A 570 -23.39 19.52 27.25
CA ASP A 570 -24.09 20.21 28.37
C ASP A 570 -25.60 20.36 28.12
N LYS A 571 -26.04 20.37 26.86
CA LYS A 571 -27.45 20.49 26.47
C LYS A 571 -28.21 19.16 26.46
N GLN A 572 -27.49 18.03 26.62
CA GLN A 572 -28.12 16.72 26.56
C GLN A 572 -28.98 16.45 27.80
N TYR A 573 -30.12 15.84 27.57
CA TYR A 573 -31.07 15.46 28.62
C TYR A 573 -31.50 14.01 28.45
N SER A 574 -31.87 13.36 29.54
CA SER A 574 -32.35 11.98 29.47
C SER A 574 -33.75 11.96 28.80
N SER A 575 -33.83 11.22 27.69
CA SER A 575 -35.10 10.94 27.01
C SER A 575 -35.75 9.68 27.55
N SER A 576 -37.06 9.53 27.37
CA SER A 576 -37.80 8.28 27.64
C SER A 576 -38.42 7.82 26.32
N GLY A 577 -38.34 6.55 25.99
CA GLY A 577 -39.03 6.03 24.82
C GLY A 577 -38.23 5.13 23.91
N GLY A 578 -37.06 4.66 24.37
CA GLY A 578 -36.24 3.67 23.64
C GLY A 578 -35.05 4.28 22.91
N ALA A 579 -34.42 3.50 22.04
CA ALA A 579 -33.18 3.85 21.37
C ALA A 579 -33.18 3.34 19.90
N VAL A 580 -33.07 4.27 18.94
CA VAL A 580 -32.91 3.92 17.50
C VAL A 580 -31.43 3.70 17.17
N SER A 581 -30.78 2.87 17.99
CA SER A 581 -29.32 2.75 18.01
C SER A 581 -28.73 2.15 16.72
N PHE A 582 -29.35 1.10 16.17
CA PHE A 582 -28.80 0.40 14.98
C PHE A 582 -28.91 1.22 13.71
N THR A 583 -30.03 1.90 13.51
CA THR A 583 -30.22 2.81 12.37
C THR A 583 -29.32 4.04 12.46
N THR A 584 -29.09 4.57 13.66
CA THR A 584 -28.14 5.67 13.90
C THR A 584 -26.71 5.23 13.60
N LEU A 585 -26.29 4.05 14.08
CA LEU A 585 -24.95 3.52 13.77
C LEU A 585 -24.75 3.35 12.26
N ARG A 586 -25.75 2.84 11.55
CA ARG A 586 -25.69 2.72 10.08
C ARG A 586 -25.45 4.07 9.41
N MET A 587 -26.16 5.13 9.81
CA MET A 587 -25.98 6.48 9.26
C MET A 587 -24.57 7.03 9.52
N ILE A 588 -24.09 6.90 10.76
CA ILE A 588 -22.75 7.37 11.13
C ILE A 588 -21.67 6.61 10.37
N TYR A 589 -21.83 5.29 10.22
CA TYR A 589 -20.86 4.46 9.51
C TYR A 589 -20.75 4.89 8.04
N GLN A 590 -21.87 5.15 7.37
CA GLN A 590 -21.89 5.64 5.98
C GLN A 590 -21.29 7.06 5.86
N ASP A 591 -21.59 7.95 6.80
CA ASP A 591 -20.99 9.29 6.85
C ASP A 591 -19.47 9.21 6.98
N MET A 592 -18.95 8.39 7.91
CA MET A 592 -17.52 8.20 8.11
C MET A 592 -16.81 7.53 6.94
N GLN A 593 -17.49 6.63 6.21
CA GLN A 593 -16.92 6.07 4.97
C GLN A 593 -16.73 7.13 3.89
N SER A 594 -17.72 8.03 3.76
CA SER A 594 -17.70 9.14 2.81
C SER A 594 -16.65 10.19 3.17
N ASN A 595 -16.45 10.42 4.47
CA ASN A 595 -15.54 11.41 5.04
C ASN A 595 -14.33 10.74 5.73
N TYR A 596 -13.83 9.64 5.19
CA TYR A 596 -12.73 8.88 5.78
C TYR A 596 -11.44 9.71 5.91
N HIS A 597 -10.86 9.73 7.10
CA HIS A 597 -9.62 10.42 7.42
C HIS A 597 -8.42 9.49 7.22
N ALA A 598 -7.79 9.59 6.06
CA ALA A 598 -6.58 8.80 5.77
C ALA A 598 -5.46 9.12 6.77
N GLY A 599 -4.69 8.10 7.14
CA GLY A 599 -3.61 8.22 8.13
C GLY A 599 -4.05 8.29 9.60
N GLN A 600 -5.36 8.44 9.88
CA GLN A 600 -5.91 8.41 11.24
C GLN A 600 -6.59 7.08 11.57
N THR A 601 -6.72 6.76 12.87
CA THR A 601 -7.63 5.68 13.28
C THR A 601 -9.05 6.19 13.21
N ASN A 602 -9.84 5.66 12.27
CA ASN A 602 -11.26 6.02 12.15
C ASN A 602 -12.08 5.10 13.05
N SER A 603 -12.90 5.66 13.94
CA SER A 603 -13.72 4.88 14.86
C SER A 603 -15.04 5.55 15.20
N ILE A 604 -16.01 4.73 15.57
CA ILE A 604 -17.26 5.16 16.18
C ILE A 604 -17.25 4.68 17.61
N LEU A 605 -17.48 5.59 18.57
CA LEU A 605 -17.66 5.24 19.97
C LEU A 605 -19.13 5.25 20.30
N VAL A 606 -19.74 4.08 20.39
CA VAL A 606 -21.12 3.89 20.84
C VAL A 606 -21.16 3.83 22.35
N ILE A 607 -22.02 4.63 22.98
CA ILE A 607 -22.29 4.59 24.43
C ILE A 607 -23.78 4.41 24.62
N THR A 608 -24.22 3.26 25.11
CA THR A 608 -25.63 2.87 25.18
C THR A 608 -25.92 2.08 26.47
N ALA A 609 -27.19 1.92 26.79
CA ALA A 609 -27.70 1.02 27.83
C ALA A 609 -28.85 0.15 27.32
N GLY A 610 -29.11 0.17 26.00
CA GLY A 610 -30.16 -0.63 25.37
C GLY A 610 -31.56 -0.45 25.96
N PRO A 611 -32.53 -1.24 25.48
CA PRO A 611 -32.53 -1.98 24.23
C PRO A 611 -32.77 -1.12 22.99
N HIS A 612 -32.35 -1.62 21.83
CA HIS A 612 -32.76 -1.07 20.54
C HIS A 612 -34.28 -1.26 20.32
N THR A 613 -34.95 -0.22 19.85
CA THR A 613 -36.41 -0.23 19.75
C THR A 613 -36.97 -0.05 18.34
N ASP A 614 -36.13 0.33 17.37
CA ASP A 614 -36.54 0.52 15.98
C ASP A 614 -36.61 -0.83 15.23
N GLN A 615 -37.81 -1.13 14.68
CA GLN A 615 -38.09 -2.37 13.96
C GLN A 615 -37.55 -2.39 12.51
N THR A 616 -37.02 -1.25 12.00
CA THR A 616 -36.56 -1.13 10.60
C THR A 616 -35.21 -1.80 10.36
N LEU A 617 -34.42 -2.00 11.40
CA LEU A 617 -33.11 -2.68 11.33
C LEU A 617 -32.92 -3.50 12.60
N ASP A 618 -32.92 -4.82 12.48
CA ASP A 618 -32.65 -5.73 13.58
C ASP A 618 -31.13 -6.01 13.75
N GLY A 619 -30.77 -6.75 14.81
CA GLY A 619 -29.38 -7.08 15.10
C GLY A 619 -28.67 -7.84 13.98
N PRO A 620 -29.26 -8.94 13.43
CA PRO A 620 -28.69 -9.62 12.25
C PRO A 620 -28.54 -8.70 11.04
N GLY A 621 -29.52 -7.82 10.77
CA GLY A 621 -29.47 -6.84 9.68
C GLY A 621 -28.33 -5.83 9.85
N LEU A 622 -28.09 -5.34 11.08
CA LEU A 622 -26.96 -4.47 11.38
C LEU A 622 -25.60 -5.18 11.16
N GLN A 623 -25.48 -6.41 11.67
CA GLN A 623 -24.24 -7.20 11.47
C GLN A 623 -23.96 -7.43 9.99
N ASP A 624 -25.01 -7.73 9.22
CA ASP A 624 -24.90 -7.94 7.77
C ASP A 624 -24.55 -6.64 7.04
N PHE A 625 -25.11 -5.51 7.46
CA PHE A 625 -24.74 -4.18 6.97
C PHE A 625 -23.25 -3.89 7.22
N ILE A 626 -22.75 -4.05 8.45
CA ILE A 626 -21.34 -3.82 8.77
C ILE A 626 -20.42 -4.72 7.91
N ARG A 627 -20.76 -5.99 7.79
CA ARG A 627 -19.97 -6.95 6.98
C ARG A 627 -19.91 -6.55 5.50
N LYS A 628 -21.03 -6.11 4.92
CA LYS A 628 -21.11 -5.71 3.52
C LYS A 628 -20.51 -4.34 3.22
N SER A 629 -20.55 -3.44 4.21
CA SER A 629 -20.05 -2.07 4.07
C SER A 629 -18.58 -1.93 4.46
N ALA A 630 -17.98 -2.93 5.11
CA ALA A 630 -16.58 -2.89 5.52
C ALA A 630 -15.69 -2.77 4.28
N ASP A 631 -14.91 -1.69 4.23
CA ASP A 631 -13.85 -1.46 3.24
C ASP A 631 -12.49 -1.71 3.92
N PRO A 632 -11.77 -2.77 3.54
CA PRO A 632 -10.46 -3.06 4.15
C PRO A 632 -9.42 -1.97 3.96
N ALA A 633 -9.57 -1.13 2.92
CA ALA A 633 -8.70 0.01 2.68
C ALA A 633 -9.10 1.24 3.51
N LYS A 634 -10.34 1.29 4.03
CA LYS A 634 -10.87 2.38 4.85
C LYS A 634 -11.48 1.82 6.14
N PRO A 635 -10.69 1.19 7.02
CA PRO A 635 -11.22 0.54 8.22
C PRO A 635 -11.83 1.55 9.18
N ILE A 636 -13.05 1.27 9.64
CA ILE A 636 -13.77 2.03 10.66
C ILE A 636 -14.11 1.08 11.80
N ALA A 637 -13.47 1.28 12.97
CA ALA A 637 -13.71 0.46 14.15
C ALA A 637 -14.97 0.94 14.89
N VAL A 638 -15.83 0.03 15.32
CA VAL A 638 -16.97 0.35 16.20
C VAL A 638 -16.62 -0.10 17.62
N ASN A 639 -16.34 0.86 18.50
CA ASN A 639 -16.10 0.62 19.91
C ASN A 639 -17.39 0.82 20.69
N VAL A 640 -17.70 -0.06 21.62
CA VAL A 640 -18.96 -0.03 22.35
C VAL A 640 -18.72 -0.02 23.86
N ILE A 641 -19.26 0.98 24.56
CA ILE A 641 -19.44 1.01 26.01
C ILE A 641 -20.93 0.78 26.26
N ASP A 642 -21.24 -0.34 26.86
CA ASP A 642 -22.59 -0.77 27.17
C ASP A 642 -22.81 -0.85 28.68
N PHE A 643 -24.01 -0.57 29.15
CA PHE A 643 -24.31 -0.57 30.58
C PHE A 643 -25.34 -1.61 30.98
N GLY A 644 -24.97 -2.44 31.97
CA GLY A 644 -25.86 -3.37 32.63
C GLY A 644 -26.23 -4.59 31.80
N ALA A 645 -27.51 -4.98 31.83
CA ALA A 645 -28.02 -6.18 31.15
C ALA A 645 -28.77 -5.76 29.86
N ASP A 646 -28.01 -5.34 28.86
CA ASP A 646 -28.55 -5.00 27.55
C ASP A 646 -28.93 -6.31 26.80
N PRO A 647 -30.18 -6.48 26.34
CA PRO A 647 -30.58 -7.62 25.50
C PRO A 647 -29.85 -7.64 24.13
N ASP A 648 -29.36 -6.51 23.63
CA ASP A 648 -28.65 -6.38 22.36
C ASP A 648 -27.15 -6.58 22.49
N ARG A 649 -26.65 -6.96 23.64
CA ARG A 649 -25.24 -7.24 23.95
C ARG A 649 -24.56 -8.09 22.88
N THR A 650 -25.18 -9.19 22.48
CA THR A 650 -24.60 -10.10 21.47
C THR A 650 -24.45 -9.44 20.10
N THR A 651 -25.35 -8.53 19.75
CA THR A 651 -25.27 -7.72 18.53
C THR A 651 -24.09 -6.76 18.62
N TRP A 652 -23.95 -6.06 19.75
CA TRP A 652 -22.84 -5.10 19.97
C TRP A 652 -21.47 -5.78 19.99
N GLU A 653 -21.36 -6.94 20.68
CA GLU A 653 -20.13 -7.75 20.66
C GLU A 653 -19.75 -8.16 19.23
N ALA A 654 -20.72 -8.63 18.44
CA ALA A 654 -20.51 -9.05 17.06
C ALA A 654 -20.13 -7.87 16.15
N VAL A 655 -20.79 -6.72 16.28
CA VAL A 655 -20.49 -5.49 15.51
C VAL A 655 -19.09 -4.99 15.82
N ALA A 656 -18.69 -4.93 17.09
CA ALA A 656 -17.34 -4.56 17.50
C ALA A 656 -16.30 -5.52 16.87
N GLN A 657 -16.52 -6.82 16.99
CA GLN A 657 -15.63 -7.82 16.40
C GLN A 657 -15.53 -7.73 14.88
N LEU A 658 -16.65 -7.58 14.18
CA LEU A 658 -16.68 -7.47 12.70
C LEU A 658 -15.95 -6.24 12.18
N SER A 659 -16.00 -5.13 12.92
CA SER A 659 -15.37 -3.86 12.55
C SER A 659 -13.92 -3.71 13.05
N GLY A 660 -13.42 -4.67 13.86
CA GLY A 660 -12.09 -4.57 14.49
C GLY A 660 -12.05 -3.62 15.68
N GLY A 661 -13.20 -3.27 16.25
CA GLY A 661 -13.32 -2.49 17.49
C GLY A 661 -13.39 -3.34 18.76
N GLY A 662 -13.64 -2.68 19.88
CA GLY A 662 -13.76 -3.28 21.19
C GLY A 662 -15.16 -3.15 21.80
N TYR A 663 -15.54 -4.11 22.63
CA TYR A 663 -16.77 -4.07 23.42
C TYR A 663 -16.43 -4.11 24.93
N GLN A 664 -17.04 -3.24 25.71
CA GLN A 664 -16.92 -3.23 27.16
C GLN A 664 -18.28 -3.02 27.81
N ASN A 665 -18.70 -3.97 28.64
CA ASN A 665 -19.90 -3.82 29.48
C ASN A 665 -19.51 -3.32 30.86
N LEU A 666 -20.16 -2.25 31.31
CA LEU A 666 -19.96 -1.62 32.62
C LEU A 666 -21.19 -1.83 33.51
N ALA A 667 -20.97 -2.31 34.72
CA ALA A 667 -22.05 -2.49 35.69
C ALA A 667 -22.67 -1.14 36.14
N THR A 668 -21.87 -0.07 36.16
CA THR A 668 -22.28 1.28 36.60
C THR A 668 -21.45 2.35 35.94
N SER A 669 -22.06 3.52 35.69
CA SER A 669 -21.39 4.73 35.17
C SER A 669 -20.65 5.53 36.28
N ALA A 670 -20.86 5.18 37.54
CA ALA A 670 -20.24 5.88 38.67
C ALA A 670 -18.85 5.33 39.03
N SER A 671 -18.37 4.26 38.40
CA SER A 671 -17.05 3.67 38.65
C SER A 671 -15.95 4.35 37.83
N PRO A 672 -14.67 4.27 38.28
CA PRO A 672 -13.51 4.70 37.47
C PRO A 672 -13.38 3.96 36.14
N ASP A 673 -14.03 2.81 35.98
CA ASP A 673 -13.98 1.99 34.76
C ASP A 673 -14.55 2.73 33.56
N LEU A 674 -15.55 3.62 33.79
CA LEU A 674 -16.09 4.48 32.72
C LEU A 674 -14.98 5.38 32.12
N ALA A 675 -14.23 6.08 32.98
CA ALA A 675 -13.14 6.92 32.50
C ALA A 675 -12.05 6.10 31.80
N THR A 676 -11.77 4.89 32.30
CA THR A 676 -10.81 3.95 31.69
C THR A 676 -11.28 3.51 30.31
N ALA A 677 -12.56 3.13 30.16
CA ALA A 677 -13.16 2.72 28.88
C ALA A 677 -13.18 3.87 27.86
N VAL A 678 -13.62 5.07 28.29
CA VAL A 678 -13.59 6.28 27.43
C VAL A 678 -12.16 6.60 27.00
N ASN A 679 -11.19 6.50 27.91
CA ASN A 679 -9.79 6.73 27.57
C ASN A 679 -9.25 5.69 26.57
N ALA A 680 -9.62 4.42 26.70
CA ALA A 680 -9.18 3.36 25.81
C ALA A 680 -9.74 3.51 24.38
N PHE A 681 -11.00 3.93 24.25
CA PHE A 681 -11.69 4.02 22.96
C PHE A 681 -11.62 5.40 22.31
N LEU A 682 -11.15 6.40 23.01
CA LEU A 682 -10.90 7.78 22.53
C LEU A 682 -9.40 8.14 22.64
N SER A 683 -8.48 7.19 22.42
CA SER A 683 -7.02 7.42 22.54
C SER A 683 -6.28 7.30 21.22
#